data_d55706d5ba9bf179165e178383baf228
#
_entry.id   d55706d5ba9bf179165e178383baf228
#
_cell.length_a   1.000
_cell.length_b   1.000
_cell.length_c   1.000
_cell.angle_alpha   90.00
_cell.angle_beta   90.00
_cell.angle_gamma   90.00
#
_symmetry.space_group_name_H-M   'P 1'
#
loop_
_entity.id
_entity.type
_entity.pdbx_description
1 polymer ?
#
loop_
_entity_poly.entity_id
_entity_poly.type
_entity_poly.pdbx_seq_one_letter_code
_entity_poly.pdbx_strand_id
1 'polypeptide(L)'
;MTSAATNPPSLTDRIDALPPAPDADDVFGAFAAWTEDRGISLYPAQEEAALELVQGRHVILATPTGSGKSLVALAAHADALAHDAVSYYTAPIKALVSEKFFALVDVFGAENVGMVTGDSTVNGDAPIICCTAEILANRALREGSGMEIGTVVMDEFHYYADPSRGWAWQVPLLELPQARFLLMSATLGDTTRLEADLTERTGREVAVVAHAERPIPLTFEWSEVPLQEKVEELVSTRQAPVYIVHFSQLDAVETAQGLSSISVTSREEKEAIAARIAGFRFSAGFGHTLNRLVRAGIGVHHAGMLPKYRRLVEKLAQDGLLKVICGTDTLGVGINVPIRTVLLTALSKFDGEKTRLLQAREFHQIAGRAGRAGFDTSGTVVVQAPEHVIENKAAERKAAAKFANVKDEAERAKRMKQSVKSGKRKTPPAGFVSWGPATFERLVSAEPEPLVSRMRITHSMLLNILDRPGDPVIAVRRLLRGTHETPARQAVLMRRALGIFRELLATGVVERLPEPDAEGRTVDLTVDLQPDFALNQPLSPFALAALDLLDPADPDHALDVVSVIEATLDPPRQVLSAQVKHAKGEAVAAMKAEGMDYNDRMRALDEITHPRPLAELLEQQFELYRQDAPWLAEFELTPKSVVRDMFERAMGFGDYVRFYGIARSEGVLLRYLTDAVKALRHTVPEAARTEDLQVLLDWLDEMVKQTDSSLLEEWEDLVAGDIDELRRDMEALEPPAPPRLTDNAPVFRVMVRNAMFQRVRLFGDERDEALARLSGELSADDWADALDAYFDDHEDIDDSPAARGPELFRVTAAPDVAAPLELAGPRWWAVRQVLKDPDGDLDHGINAVVDLDASDEAGHPVIRVVSVGAPESGWGL
;
A
#
# COMPACT_ATOMS: atom_id res chain seq x y z
N MET A 1 4.00 -47.32 -27.85
CA MET A 1 2.77 -46.74 -27.37
C MET A 1 3.07 -46.17 -25.97
N THR A 2 3.49 -44.92 -25.91
CA THR A 2 3.65 -44.15 -24.67
C THR A 2 2.27 -43.69 -24.26
N SER A 3 1.76 -44.27 -23.18
CA SER A 3 0.56 -43.78 -22.49
C SER A 3 0.72 -42.29 -22.24
N ALA A 4 -0.11 -41.47 -22.87
CA ALA A 4 -0.29 -40.09 -22.44
C ALA A 4 -0.71 -40.16 -20.98
N ALA A 5 0.09 -39.65 -20.08
CA ALA A 5 -0.30 -39.42 -18.67
C ALA A 5 -1.46 -38.43 -18.73
N THR A 6 -2.70 -38.92 -18.57
CA THR A 6 -3.85 -38.06 -18.35
C THR A 6 -3.62 -37.32 -17.02
N ASN A 7 -3.62 -35.98 -17.07
CA ASN A 7 -3.60 -35.18 -15.84
C ASN A 7 -4.72 -35.68 -14.91
N PRO A 8 -4.48 -35.79 -13.61
CA PRO A 8 -5.53 -36.19 -12.68
C PRO A 8 -6.70 -35.19 -12.74
N PRO A 9 -7.95 -35.63 -12.54
CA PRO A 9 -9.11 -34.73 -12.57
C PRO A 9 -8.96 -33.51 -11.66
N SER A 10 -9.48 -32.37 -12.10
CA SER A 10 -9.55 -31.16 -11.24
C SER A 10 -10.50 -31.43 -10.06
N LEU A 11 -10.48 -30.53 -9.05
CA LEU A 11 -11.45 -30.64 -7.95
C LEU A 11 -12.88 -30.39 -8.46
N THR A 12 -13.06 -29.50 -9.42
CA THR A 12 -14.34 -29.22 -10.07
C THR A 12 -14.84 -30.45 -10.82
N ASP A 13 -14.00 -31.12 -11.65
CA ASP A 13 -14.41 -32.37 -12.32
C ASP A 13 -14.89 -33.44 -11.35
N ARG A 14 -14.29 -33.50 -10.16
CA ARG A 14 -14.69 -34.47 -9.13
C ARG A 14 -16.01 -34.09 -8.46
N ILE A 15 -16.25 -32.80 -8.26
CA ILE A 15 -17.51 -32.27 -7.73
C ILE A 15 -18.64 -32.51 -8.72
N ASP A 16 -18.42 -32.21 -9.99
CA ASP A 16 -19.40 -32.42 -11.08
C ASP A 16 -19.78 -33.90 -11.27
N ALA A 17 -18.90 -34.82 -10.87
CA ALA A 17 -19.17 -36.26 -10.91
C ALA A 17 -19.94 -36.79 -9.69
N LEU A 18 -20.22 -35.94 -8.68
CA LEU A 18 -21.00 -36.32 -7.50
C LEU A 18 -22.52 -36.56 -7.84
N PRO A 19 -23.25 -37.28 -7.00
CA PRO A 19 -24.69 -37.39 -7.16
C PRO A 19 -25.39 -36.02 -7.01
N PRO A 20 -26.59 -35.82 -7.55
CA PRO A 20 -27.31 -34.53 -7.52
C PRO A 20 -27.60 -33.97 -6.11
N ALA A 21 -27.50 -34.78 -5.10
CA ALA A 21 -27.63 -34.39 -3.69
C ALA A 21 -26.55 -35.15 -2.89
N PRO A 22 -25.28 -34.72 -2.97
CA PRO A 22 -24.18 -35.39 -2.32
C PRO A 22 -24.31 -35.26 -0.78
N ASP A 23 -23.90 -36.32 -0.10
CA ASP A 23 -23.77 -36.25 1.36
C ASP A 23 -22.35 -35.80 1.78
N ALA A 24 -22.11 -35.63 3.09
CA ALA A 24 -20.86 -35.19 3.64
C ALA A 24 -19.67 -36.12 3.27
N ASP A 25 -19.95 -37.45 3.21
CA ASP A 25 -18.90 -38.44 2.86
C ASP A 25 -18.55 -38.38 1.38
N ASP A 26 -19.52 -38.13 0.50
CA ASP A 26 -19.30 -37.93 -0.94
C ASP A 26 -18.39 -36.72 -1.20
N VAL A 27 -18.72 -35.56 -0.60
CA VAL A 27 -17.95 -34.33 -0.79
C VAL A 27 -16.55 -34.43 -0.19
N PHE A 28 -16.45 -34.96 1.03
CA PHE A 28 -15.13 -35.15 1.66
C PHE A 28 -14.30 -36.18 0.89
N GLY A 29 -14.91 -37.25 0.39
CA GLY A 29 -14.23 -38.25 -0.43
C GLY A 29 -13.67 -37.70 -1.72
N ALA A 30 -14.42 -36.81 -2.41
CA ALA A 30 -13.94 -36.12 -3.62
C ALA A 30 -12.76 -35.18 -3.29
N PHE A 31 -12.82 -34.42 -2.22
CA PHE A 31 -11.76 -33.54 -1.76
C PHE A 31 -10.50 -34.32 -1.34
N ALA A 32 -10.65 -35.40 -0.55
CA ALA A 32 -9.54 -36.23 -0.10
C ALA A 32 -8.84 -36.91 -1.27
N ALA A 33 -9.59 -37.47 -2.22
CA ALA A 33 -9.03 -38.05 -3.43
C ALA A 33 -8.27 -37.03 -4.30
N TRP A 34 -8.75 -35.77 -4.37
CA TRP A 34 -8.07 -34.68 -5.06
C TRP A 34 -6.72 -34.31 -4.39
N THR A 35 -6.67 -34.27 -3.04
CA THR A 35 -5.41 -34.03 -2.31
C THR A 35 -4.42 -35.17 -2.49
N GLU A 36 -4.90 -36.43 -2.46
CA GLU A 36 -4.06 -37.63 -2.63
C GLU A 36 -3.41 -37.68 -4.03
N ASP A 37 -4.15 -37.39 -5.09
CA ASP A 37 -3.65 -37.33 -6.48
C ASP A 37 -2.51 -36.30 -6.65
N ARG A 38 -2.48 -35.27 -5.79
CA ARG A 38 -1.43 -34.24 -5.76
C ARG A 38 -0.30 -34.52 -4.76
N GLY A 39 -0.34 -35.67 -4.10
CA GLY A 39 0.64 -36.05 -3.08
C GLY A 39 0.56 -35.21 -1.81
N ILE A 40 -0.60 -34.57 -1.57
CA ILE A 40 -0.83 -33.75 -0.36
C ILE A 40 -1.46 -34.65 0.70
N SER A 41 -0.76 -34.85 1.81
CA SER A 41 -1.29 -35.50 3.00
C SER A 41 -1.89 -34.47 3.95
N LEU A 42 -3.17 -34.58 4.28
CA LEU A 42 -3.82 -33.68 5.23
C LEU A 42 -3.24 -33.89 6.64
N TYR A 43 -3.00 -32.80 7.36
CA TYR A 43 -2.72 -32.86 8.79
C TYR A 43 -4.02 -33.19 9.56
N PRO A 44 -3.96 -33.85 10.73
CA PRO A 44 -5.15 -34.22 11.51
C PRO A 44 -6.12 -33.05 11.76
N ALA A 45 -5.60 -31.87 12.04
CA ALA A 45 -6.42 -30.67 12.23
C ALA A 45 -7.09 -30.15 10.95
N GLN A 46 -6.47 -30.38 9.77
CA GLN A 46 -7.09 -30.04 8.48
C GLN A 46 -8.20 -31.01 8.14
N GLU A 47 -7.97 -32.31 8.36
CA GLU A 47 -8.94 -33.37 8.16
C GLU A 47 -10.16 -33.17 9.06
N GLU A 48 -9.95 -32.95 10.38
CA GLU A 48 -10.98 -32.65 11.36
C GLU A 48 -11.81 -31.42 10.92
N ALA A 49 -11.15 -30.30 10.60
CA ALA A 49 -11.83 -29.07 10.22
C ALA A 49 -12.62 -29.23 8.90
N ALA A 50 -12.11 -29.96 7.92
CA ALA A 50 -12.80 -30.23 6.67
C ALA A 50 -14.03 -31.13 6.89
N LEU A 51 -13.92 -32.20 7.69
CA LEU A 51 -15.02 -33.07 8.06
C LEU A 51 -16.14 -32.32 8.79
N GLU A 52 -15.78 -31.48 9.77
CA GLU A 52 -16.77 -30.66 10.50
C GLU A 52 -17.51 -29.68 9.57
N LEU A 53 -16.81 -29.10 8.59
CA LEU A 53 -17.43 -28.24 7.59
C LEU A 53 -18.43 -28.99 6.71
N VAL A 54 -18.04 -30.10 6.08
CA VAL A 54 -18.94 -30.83 5.19
C VAL A 54 -20.13 -31.43 5.94
N GLN A 55 -20.02 -31.65 7.27
CA GLN A 55 -21.14 -32.03 8.15
C GLN A 55 -22.08 -30.86 8.47
N GLY A 56 -21.82 -29.65 7.91
CA GLY A 56 -22.69 -28.48 8.05
C GLY A 56 -22.48 -27.64 9.30
N ARG A 57 -21.40 -27.87 10.09
CA ARG A 57 -21.06 -27.08 11.27
C ARG A 57 -20.28 -25.81 10.91
N HIS A 58 -20.33 -24.80 11.77
CA HIS A 58 -19.34 -23.72 11.74
C HIS A 58 -18.00 -24.24 12.22
N VAL A 59 -16.91 -23.69 11.68
CA VAL A 59 -15.58 -24.04 12.14
C VAL A 59 -14.77 -22.79 12.52
N ILE A 60 -14.21 -22.81 13.73
CA ILE A 60 -13.20 -21.85 14.17
C ILE A 60 -11.84 -22.56 14.09
N LEU A 61 -11.03 -22.18 13.10
CA LEU A 61 -9.73 -22.79 12.84
C LEU A 61 -8.62 -21.91 13.42
N ALA A 62 -8.23 -22.20 14.66
CA ALA A 62 -7.23 -21.46 15.43
C ALA A 62 -5.86 -22.17 15.41
N THR A 63 -5.39 -22.54 14.22
CA THR A 63 -4.13 -23.28 14.06
C THR A 63 -2.97 -22.33 13.69
N PRO A 64 -1.72 -22.65 14.07
CA PRO A 64 -0.55 -21.81 13.80
C PRO A 64 -0.36 -21.44 12.33
N THR A 65 0.41 -20.38 12.07
CA THR A 65 0.84 -20.05 10.69
C THR A 65 1.66 -21.21 10.10
N GLY A 66 1.44 -21.55 8.84
CA GLY A 66 2.11 -22.67 8.16
C GLY A 66 1.43 -24.03 8.36
N SER A 67 0.29 -24.10 9.07
CA SER A 67 -0.50 -25.33 9.22
C SER A 67 -1.39 -25.64 8.00
N GLY A 68 -1.31 -24.87 6.91
CA GLY A 68 -2.05 -25.12 5.67
C GLY A 68 -3.55 -24.84 5.76
N LYS A 69 -3.98 -23.81 6.49
CA LYS A 69 -5.39 -23.37 6.59
C LYS A 69 -6.10 -23.20 5.24
N SER A 70 -5.36 -22.84 4.19
CA SER A 70 -5.90 -22.68 2.85
C SER A 70 -6.53 -23.96 2.29
N LEU A 71 -6.04 -25.16 2.66
CA LEU A 71 -6.69 -26.43 2.25
C LEU A 71 -8.08 -26.60 2.84
N VAL A 72 -8.29 -26.17 4.08
CA VAL A 72 -9.62 -26.19 4.72
C VAL A 72 -10.56 -25.19 4.04
N ALA A 73 -10.06 -24.04 3.60
CA ALA A 73 -10.83 -23.10 2.81
C ALA A 73 -11.25 -23.70 1.45
N LEU A 74 -10.37 -24.46 0.78
CA LEU A 74 -10.74 -25.18 -0.44
C LEU A 74 -11.87 -26.20 -0.19
N ALA A 75 -11.80 -26.95 0.90
CA ALA A 75 -12.87 -27.88 1.27
C ALA A 75 -14.22 -27.17 1.50
N ALA A 76 -14.17 -25.97 2.11
CA ALA A 76 -15.36 -25.14 2.33
C ALA A 76 -16.01 -24.66 1.03
N HIS A 77 -15.21 -24.24 0.05
CA HIS A 77 -15.67 -23.83 -1.28
C HIS A 77 -16.13 -25.02 -2.11
N ALA A 78 -15.43 -26.16 -2.04
CA ALA A 78 -15.82 -27.40 -2.71
C ALA A 78 -17.20 -27.88 -2.24
N ASP A 79 -17.46 -27.86 -0.93
CA ASP A 79 -18.74 -28.22 -0.37
C ASP A 79 -19.86 -27.25 -0.79
N ALA A 80 -19.60 -25.94 -0.80
CA ALA A 80 -20.56 -24.96 -1.29
C ALA A 80 -20.89 -25.20 -2.78
N LEU A 81 -19.88 -25.42 -3.62
CA LEU A 81 -20.06 -25.69 -5.05
C LEU A 81 -20.83 -26.99 -5.28
N ALA A 82 -20.53 -28.05 -4.52
CA ALA A 82 -21.25 -29.34 -4.60
C ALA A 82 -22.75 -29.24 -4.27
N HIS A 83 -23.17 -28.20 -3.57
CA HIS A 83 -24.54 -27.90 -3.19
C HIS A 83 -25.19 -26.74 -3.94
N ASP A 84 -24.59 -26.30 -5.07
CA ASP A 84 -25.03 -25.13 -5.87
C ASP A 84 -25.20 -23.85 -5.03
N ALA A 85 -24.35 -23.66 -4.02
CA ALA A 85 -24.43 -22.53 -3.10
C ALA A 85 -23.28 -21.55 -3.32
N VAL A 86 -23.59 -20.25 -3.27
CA VAL A 86 -22.56 -19.19 -3.36
C VAL A 86 -21.71 -19.16 -2.09
N SER A 87 -20.41 -19.05 -2.27
CA SER A 87 -19.45 -18.95 -1.17
C SER A 87 -18.55 -17.71 -1.30
N TYR A 88 -18.19 -17.14 -0.14
CA TYR A 88 -17.32 -15.96 -0.07
C TYR A 88 -16.01 -16.29 0.64
N TYR A 89 -14.90 -15.83 0.02
CA TYR A 89 -13.61 -15.76 0.68
C TYR A 89 -13.28 -14.30 1.02
N THR A 90 -13.16 -13.98 2.31
CA THR A 90 -12.87 -12.61 2.73
C THR A 90 -11.49 -12.48 3.37
N ALA A 91 -10.80 -11.39 3.02
CA ALA A 91 -9.47 -11.07 3.55
C ALA A 91 -9.36 -9.58 3.91
N PRO A 92 -8.37 -9.20 4.76
CA PRO A 92 -8.26 -7.83 5.26
C PRO A 92 -7.75 -6.81 4.24
N ILE A 93 -7.04 -7.23 3.20
CA ILE A 93 -6.43 -6.32 2.22
C ILE A 93 -6.56 -6.87 0.80
N LYS A 94 -6.66 -5.96 -0.18
CA LYS A 94 -6.80 -6.29 -1.61
C LYS A 94 -5.73 -7.26 -2.09
N ALA A 95 -4.47 -7.03 -1.77
CA ALA A 95 -3.38 -7.91 -2.21
C ALA A 95 -3.55 -9.38 -1.79
N LEU A 96 -4.10 -9.63 -0.59
CA LEU A 96 -4.41 -10.98 -0.13
C LEU A 96 -5.64 -11.56 -0.84
N VAL A 97 -6.63 -10.71 -1.14
CA VAL A 97 -7.81 -11.10 -1.94
C VAL A 97 -7.36 -11.54 -3.33
N SER A 98 -6.51 -10.75 -4.02
CA SER A 98 -5.97 -11.09 -5.34
C SER A 98 -5.15 -12.39 -5.31
N GLU A 99 -4.25 -12.58 -4.33
CA GLU A 99 -3.50 -13.84 -4.17
C GLU A 99 -4.44 -15.05 -4.06
N LYS A 100 -5.49 -14.93 -3.26
CA LYS A 100 -6.43 -16.04 -3.04
C LYS A 100 -7.34 -16.26 -4.24
N PHE A 101 -7.74 -15.20 -4.93
CA PHE A 101 -8.47 -15.31 -6.19
C PHE A 101 -7.73 -16.20 -7.19
N PHE A 102 -6.45 -15.92 -7.48
CA PHE A 102 -5.66 -16.75 -8.39
C PHE A 102 -5.49 -18.19 -7.89
N ALA A 103 -5.21 -18.36 -6.60
CA ALA A 103 -5.08 -19.69 -6.02
C ALA A 103 -6.39 -20.52 -6.13
N LEU A 104 -7.55 -19.89 -6.03
CA LEU A 104 -8.85 -20.54 -6.21
C LEU A 104 -9.16 -20.79 -7.70
N VAL A 105 -8.80 -19.86 -8.59
CA VAL A 105 -8.89 -20.06 -10.05
C VAL A 105 -8.07 -21.28 -10.50
N ASP A 106 -6.90 -21.50 -9.94
CA ASP A 106 -6.06 -22.68 -10.24
C ASP A 106 -6.70 -24.00 -9.83
N VAL A 107 -7.59 -23.99 -8.87
CA VAL A 107 -8.24 -25.19 -8.34
C VAL A 107 -9.62 -25.41 -8.96
N PHE A 108 -10.41 -24.33 -9.09
CA PHE A 108 -11.83 -24.40 -9.45
C PHE A 108 -12.14 -23.94 -10.89
N GLY A 109 -11.16 -23.32 -11.59
CA GLY A 109 -11.38 -22.71 -12.91
C GLY A 109 -11.84 -21.25 -12.81
N ALA A 110 -11.53 -20.47 -13.86
CA ALA A 110 -11.85 -19.04 -13.90
C ALA A 110 -13.37 -18.77 -13.96
N GLU A 111 -14.13 -19.67 -14.53
CA GLU A 111 -15.59 -19.59 -14.65
C GLU A 111 -16.30 -19.69 -13.30
N ASN A 112 -15.69 -20.36 -12.30
CA ASN A 112 -16.26 -20.57 -10.99
C ASN A 112 -15.82 -19.58 -9.93
N VAL A 113 -14.85 -18.71 -10.23
CA VAL A 113 -14.26 -17.79 -9.25
C VAL A 113 -14.39 -16.35 -9.70
N GLY A 114 -14.88 -15.50 -8.81
CA GLY A 114 -14.96 -14.07 -9.00
C GLY A 114 -14.20 -13.29 -7.94
N MET A 115 -13.90 -12.04 -8.25
CA MET A 115 -13.30 -11.11 -7.31
C MET A 115 -14.05 -9.79 -7.31
N VAL A 116 -14.35 -9.29 -6.11
CA VAL A 116 -14.98 -7.97 -5.91
C VAL A 116 -14.12 -7.16 -4.94
N THR A 117 -13.62 -6.02 -5.41
CA THR A 117 -12.85 -5.06 -4.61
C THR A 117 -13.51 -3.69 -4.67
N GLY A 118 -13.05 -2.73 -3.87
CA GLY A 118 -13.64 -1.39 -3.87
C GLY A 118 -13.49 -0.63 -5.18
N ASP A 119 -12.62 -1.06 -6.08
CA ASP A 119 -12.29 -0.38 -7.33
C ASP A 119 -12.43 -1.27 -8.58
N SER A 120 -12.79 -2.56 -8.43
CA SER A 120 -12.91 -3.47 -9.56
C SER A 120 -13.75 -4.71 -9.23
N THR A 121 -14.42 -5.26 -10.26
CA THR A 121 -15.19 -6.51 -10.18
C THR A 121 -14.82 -7.38 -11.37
N VAL A 122 -14.45 -8.62 -11.09
CA VAL A 122 -14.19 -9.67 -12.10
C VAL A 122 -15.12 -10.82 -11.79
N ASN A 123 -15.91 -11.26 -12.77
CA ASN A 123 -16.86 -12.38 -12.64
C ASN A 123 -17.68 -12.30 -11.33
N GLY A 124 -18.36 -11.16 -11.11
CA GLY A 124 -19.05 -10.84 -9.84
C GLY A 124 -20.21 -11.76 -9.46
N ASP A 125 -20.70 -12.57 -10.41
CA ASP A 125 -21.81 -13.54 -10.24
C ASP A 125 -21.31 -14.99 -10.12
N ALA A 126 -20.01 -15.19 -9.99
CA ALA A 126 -19.42 -16.52 -9.82
C ALA A 126 -19.86 -17.19 -8.52
N PRO A 127 -19.90 -18.55 -8.47
CA PRO A 127 -20.28 -19.27 -7.24
C PRO A 127 -19.27 -19.09 -6.09
N ILE A 128 -18.01 -18.72 -6.39
CA ILE A 128 -16.98 -18.45 -5.37
C ILE A 128 -16.52 -17.01 -5.54
N ILE A 129 -16.77 -16.15 -4.57
CA ILE A 129 -16.43 -14.72 -4.61
C ILE A 129 -15.31 -14.39 -3.62
N CYS A 130 -14.19 -13.88 -4.10
CA CYS A 130 -13.12 -13.31 -3.29
C CYS A 130 -13.35 -11.82 -3.08
N CYS A 131 -13.38 -11.33 -1.83
CA CYS A 131 -13.59 -9.91 -1.57
C CYS A 131 -12.93 -9.45 -0.26
N THR A 132 -12.87 -8.14 -0.03
CA THR A 132 -12.51 -7.62 1.29
C THR A 132 -13.70 -7.75 2.26
N ALA A 133 -13.40 -7.81 3.56
CA ALA A 133 -14.45 -7.98 4.58
C ALA A 133 -15.49 -6.85 4.56
N GLU A 134 -15.11 -5.62 4.20
CA GLU A 134 -16.02 -4.48 4.08
C GLU A 134 -17.06 -4.66 2.99
N ILE A 135 -16.69 -5.29 1.87
CA ILE A 135 -17.62 -5.56 0.76
C ILE A 135 -18.69 -6.54 1.21
N LEU A 136 -18.30 -7.68 1.80
CA LEU A 136 -19.26 -8.64 2.33
C LEU A 136 -20.14 -8.02 3.41
N ALA A 137 -19.56 -7.21 4.31
CA ALA A 137 -20.31 -6.54 5.37
C ALA A 137 -21.37 -5.57 4.81
N ASN A 138 -21.05 -4.78 3.79
CA ASN A 138 -22.02 -3.87 3.16
C ASN A 138 -23.12 -4.62 2.42
N ARG A 139 -22.80 -5.71 1.72
CA ARG A 139 -23.83 -6.59 1.12
C ARG A 139 -24.71 -7.21 2.19
N ALA A 140 -24.13 -7.70 3.28
CA ALA A 140 -24.89 -8.27 4.41
C ALA A 140 -25.83 -7.24 5.07
N LEU A 141 -25.42 -5.96 5.17
CA LEU A 141 -26.30 -4.89 5.65
C LEU A 141 -27.47 -4.62 4.72
N ARG A 142 -27.24 -4.65 3.41
CA ARG A 142 -28.28 -4.36 2.39
C ARG A 142 -29.23 -5.53 2.15
N GLU A 143 -28.71 -6.75 2.04
CA GLU A 143 -29.49 -7.93 1.67
C GLU A 143 -29.95 -8.74 2.90
N GLY A 144 -29.14 -8.76 3.98
CA GLY A 144 -29.45 -9.48 5.21
C GLY A 144 -29.69 -10.98 4.99
N SER A 145 -30.73 -11.51 5.61
CA SER A 145 -31.14 -12.93 5.47
C SER A 145 -31.65 -13.28 4.07
N GLY A 146 -31.89 -12.30 3.20
CA GLY A 146 -32.27 -12.51 1.79
C GLY A 146 -31.10 -12.77 0.85
N MET A 147 -29.87 -12.56 1.30
CA MET A 147 -28.68 -12.80 0.50
C MET A 147 -28.51 -14.28 0.16
N GLU A 148 -28.32 -14.60 -1.12
CA GLU A 148 -27.98 -15.94 -1.57
C GLU A 148 -26.54 -16.27 -1.19
N ILE A 149 -26.37 -17.02 -0.10
CA ILE A 149 -25.04 -17.36 0.44
C ILE A 149 -25.11 -18.64 1.26
N GLY A 150 -24.22 -19.58 0.96
CA GLY A 150 -24.10 -20.84 1.70
C GLY A 150 -22.93 -20.84 2.68
N THR A 151 -21.78 -20.38 2.26
CA THR A 151 -20.56 -20.47 3.07
C THR A 151 -19.75 -19.16 3.03
N VAL A 152 -19.21 -18.77 4.18
CA VAL A 152 -18.29 -17.63 4.33
C VAL A 152 -16.99 -18.10 4.95
N VAL A 153 -15.89 -17.93 4.22
CA VAL A 153 -14.53 -18.11 4.72
C VAL A 153 -13.98 -16.74 5.11
N MET A 154 -13.67 -16.56 6.39
CA MET A 154 -13.08 -15.32 6.93
C MET A 154 -11.62 -15.55 7.31
N ASP A 155 -10.72 -15.14 6.42
CA ASP A 155 -9.29 -15.26 6.69
C ASP A 155 -8.80 -14.08 7.55
N GLU A 156 -7.75 -14.32 8.32
CA GLU A 156 -7.19 -13.37 9.28
C GLU A 156 -8.26 -12.79 10.22
N PHE A 157 -9.12 -13.66 10.75
CA PHE A 157 -10.27 -13.27 11.58
C PHE A 157 -9.91 -12.45 12.82
N HIS A 158 -8.64 -12.41 13.23
CA HIS A 158 -8.18 -11.54 14.32
C HIS A 158 -8.39 -10.04 14.06
N TYR A 159 -8.59 -9.60 12.78
CA TYR A 159 -9.00 -8.23 12.45
C TYR A 159 -10.37 -7.86 13.02
N TYR A 160 -11.16 -8.81 13.49
CA TYR A 160 -12.36 -8.55 14.27
C TYR A 160 -12.14 -7.57 15.44
N ALA A 161 -10.95 -7.58 16.05
CA ALA A 161 -10.56 -6.67 17.13
C ALA A 161 -9.93 -5.34 16.66
N ASP A 162 -9.83 -5.10 15.35
CA ASP A 162 -9.28 -3.86 14.78
C ASP A 162 -10.19 -2.67 15.10
N PRO A 163 -9.65 -1.55 15.66
CA PRO A 163 -10.45 -0.38 16.05
C PRO A 163 -11.20 0.29 14.91
N SER A 164 -10.66 0.26 13.70
CA SER A 164 -11.21 0.94 12.52
C SER A 164 -12.08 0.03 11.66
N ARG A 165 -11.71 -1.24 11.52
CA ARG A 165 -12.24 -2.19 10.54
C ARG A 165 -12.98 -3.38 11.15
N GLY A 166 -12.87 -3.64 12.46
CA GLY A 166 -13.42 -4.84 13.11
C GLY A 166 -14.93 -5.05 12.93
N TRP A 167 -15.67 -3.95 12.69
CA TRP A 167 -17.09 -4.02 12.36
C TRP A 167 -17.38 -4.88 11.13
N ALA A 168 -16.50 -4.86 10.14
CA ALA A 168 -16.66 -5.58 8.88
C ALA A 168 -16.57 -7.12 9.07
N TRP A 169 -15.81 -7.58 10.06
CA TRP A 169 -15.80 -9.01 10.45
C TRP A 169 -17.01 -9.40 11.28
N GLN A 170 -17.59 -8.45 12.03
CA GLN A 170 -18.74 -8.74 12.90
C GLN A 170 -20.07 -8.73 12.16
N VAL A 171 -20.29 -7.79 11.24
CA VAL A 171 -21.58 -7.63 10.55
C VAL A 171 -22.06 -8.89 9.83
N PRO A 172 -21.25 -9.61 9.02
CA PRO A 172 -21.71 -10.85 8.39
C PRO A 172 -22.18 -11.90 9.40
N LEU A 173 -21.50 -12.04 10.54
CA LEU A 173 -21.90 -12.98 11.60
C LEU A 173 -23.27 -12.63 12.20
N LEU A 174 -23.64 -11.34 12.21
CA LEU A 174 -24.89 -10.85 12.76
C LEU A 174 -26.06 -10.87 11.77
N GLU A 175 -25.79 -10.62 10.48
CA GLU A 175 -26.82 -10.38 9.46
C GLU A 175 -27.04 -11.55 8.50
N LEU A 176 -26.13 -12.56 8.47
CA LEU A 176 -26.24 -13.74 7.58
C LEU A 176 -26.45 -15.04 8.36
N PRO A 177 -27.60 -15.20 9.07
CA PRO A 177 -27.84 -16.41 9.86
C PRO A 177 -27.99 -17.69 9.01
N GLN A 178 -28.24 -17.56 7.70
CA GLN A 178 -28.32 -18.69 6.76
C GLN A 178 -26.93 -19.23 6.40
N ALA A 179 -25.88 -18.42 6.48
CA ALA A 179 -24.52 -18.78 6.06
C ALA A 179 -23.84 -19.70 7.09
N ARG A 180 -22.99 -20.58 6.59
CA ARG A 180 -22.02 -21.33 7.38
C ARG A 180 -20.69 -20.56 7.40
N PHE A 181 -20.03 -20.52 8.54
CA PHE A 181 -18.79 -19.75 8.72
C PHE A 181 -17.57 -20.64 8.97
N LEU A 182 -16.49 -20.38 8.25
CA LEU A 182 -15.14 -20.82 8.55
C LEU A 182 -14.32 -19.59 8.98
N LEU A 183 -13.98 -19.50 10.27
CA LEU A 183 -13.21 -18.39 10.84
C LEU A 183 -11.76 -18.84 11.03
N MET A 184 -10.84 -18.27 10.27
CA MET A 184 -9.43 -18.69 10.26
C MET A 184 -8.53 -17.62 10.85
N SER A 185 -7.68 -17.98 11.80
CA SER A 185 -6.58 -17.14 12.28
C SER A 185 -5.56 -17.97 13.06
N ALA A 186 -4.33 -17.50 13.10
CA ALA A 186 -3.28 -18.13 13.89
C ALA A 186 -3.27 -17.72 15.37
N THR A 187 -4.00 -16.66 15.73
CA THR A 187 -3.91 -15.99 17.03
C THR A 187 -5.28 -15.59 17.56
N LEU A 188 -6.16 -16.57 17.71
CA LEU A 188 -7.43 -16.40 18.42
C LEU A 188 -7.22 -16.70 19.91
N GLY A 189 -7.72 -15.82 20.77
CA GLY A 189 -7.83 -16.08 22.19
C GLY A 189 -9.10 -16.89 22.52
N ASP A 190 -9.71 -16.61 23.68
CA ASP A 190 -10.98 -17.24 24.07
C ASP A 190 -12.09 -16.92 23.06
N THR A 191 -12.69 -17.98 22.49
CA THR A 191 -13.74 -17.94 21.46
C THR A 191 -15.13 -18.33 22.01
N THR A 192 -15.26 -18.68 23.29
CA THR A 192 -16.48 -19.22 23.91
C THR A 192 -17.72 -18.36 23.65
N ARG A 193 -17.57 -17.03 23.72
CA ARG A 193 -18.68 -16.11 23.42
C ARG A 193 -19.11 -16.16 21.95
N LEU A 194 -18.15 -16.28 21.04
CA LEU A 194 -18.38 -16.34 19.61
C LEU A 194 -19.07 -17.65 19.21
N GLU A 195 -18.65 -18.76 19.82
CA GLU A 195 -19.28 -20.09 19.64
C GLU A 195 -20.74 -20.08 20.07
N ALA A 196 -21.01 -19.55 21.25
CA ALA A 196 -22.38 -19.44 21.79
C ALA A 196 -23.26 -18.56 20.89
N ASP A 197 -22.77 -17.40 20.47
CA ASP A 197 -23.54 -16.47 19.63
C ASP A 197 -23.83 -17.06 18.24
N LEU A 198 -22.86 -17.67 17.57
CA LEU A 198 -23.05 -18.32 16.27
C LEU A 198 -24.07 -19.46 16.38
N THR A 199 -23.96 -20.31 17.40
CA THR A 199 -24.89 -21.42 17.61
C THR A 199 -26.33 -20.91 17.85
N GLU A 200 -26.50 -19.89 18.69
CA GLU A 200 -27.82 -19.30 19.00
C GLU A 200 -28.48 -18.68 17.75
N ARG A 201 -27.69 -17.97 16.91
CA ARG A 201 -28.22 -17.27 15.73
C ARG A 201 -28.56 -18.17 14.57
N THR A 202 -27.73 -19.16 14.32
CA THR A 202 -27.83 -19.98 13.11
C THR A 202 -28.48 -21.33 13.35
N GLY A 203 -28.54 -21.77 14.62
CA GLY A 203 -28.98 -23.12 14.98
C GLY A 203 -27.98 -24.22 14.62
N ARG A 204 -26.75 -23.85 14.15
CA ARG A 204 -25.67 -24.78 13.78
C ARG A 204 -24.65 -24.86 14.90
N GLU A 205 -24.13 -26.06 15.15
CA GLU A 205 -23.04 -26.25 16.10
C GLU A 205 -21.74 -25.61 15.57
N VAL A 206 -20.85 -25.25 16.48
CA VAL A 206 -19.52 -24.69 16.19
C VAL A 206 -18.46 -25.69 16.63
N ALA A 207 -17.61 -26.13 15.71
CA ALA A 207 -16.41 -26.89 16.00
C ALA A 207 -15.20 -25.95 16.13
N VAL A 208 -14.42 -26.12 17.20
CA VAL A 208 -13.18 -25.34 17.45
C VAL A 208 -11.98 -26.25 17.27
N VAL A 209 -11.22 -26.04 16.19
CA VAL A 209 -10.00 -26.77 15.90
C VAL A 209 -8.81 -25.88 16.25
N ALA A 210 -8.33 -26.03 17.48
CA ALA A 210 -7.24 -25.21 18.05
C ALA A 210 -5.98 -26.04 18.39
N HIS A 211 -6.09 -27.36 18.53
CA HIS A 211 -5.04 -28.24 19.03
C HIS A 211 -4.18 -28.81 17.90
N ALA A 212 -3.63 -27.95 17.04
CA ALA A 212 -2.63 -28.38 16.07
C ALA A 212 -1.23 -28.16 16.64
N GLU A 213 -0.45 -29.23 16.76
CA GLU A 213 0.99 -29.07 16.96
C GLU A 213 1.57 -28.32 15.76
N ARG A 214 2.38 -27.31 16.05
CA ARG A 214 3.05 -26.55 15.00
C ARG A 214 4.00 -27.51 14.23
N PRO A 215 3.87 -27.64 12.89
CA PRO A 215 4.73 -28.52 12.10
C PRO A 215 6.23 -28.23 12.29
N ILE A 216 6.56 -26.96 12.51
CA ILE A 216 7.92 -26.47 12.76
C ILE A 216 7.96 -25.81 14.15
N PRO A 217 8.51 -26.46 15.19
CA PRO A 217 8.63 -25.89 16.53
C PRO A 217 9.48 -24.62 16.52
N LEU A 218 9.18 -23.68 17.42
CA LEU A 218 9.92 -22.43 17.57
C LEU A 218 10.88 -22.52 18.77
N THR A 219 12.08 -22.00 18.55
CA THR A 219 13.04 -21.69 19.61
C THR A 219 13.11 -20.18 19.80
N PHE A 220 13.15 -19.72 21.06
CA PHE A 220 13.15 -18.32 21.42
C PHE A 220 14.46 -17.93 22.08
N GLU A 221 15.06 -16.83 21.65
CA GLU A 221 16.36 -16.36 22.12
C GLU A 221 16.33 -14.87 22.42
N TRP A 222 16.90 -14.46 23.55
CA TRP A 222 17.18 -13.08 23.91
C TRP A 222 18.63 -12.75 23.57
N SER A 223 18.87 -11.77 22.68
CA SER A 223 20.19 -11.36 22.23
C SER A 223 20.63 -10.04 22.86
N GLU A 224 21.84 -10.03 23.42
CA GLU A 224 22.50 -8.85 23.99
C GLU A 224 23.83 -8.54 23.27
N VAL A 225 23.99 -9.06 22.05
CA VAL A 225 25.13 -8.74 21.19
C VAL A 225 24.70 -7.73 20.12
N PRO A 226 25.62 -6.94 19.53
CA PRO A 226 25.30 -6.04 18.43
C PRO A 226 24.58 -6.77 17.28
N LEU A 227 23.62 -6.10 16.65
CA LEU A 227 22.80 -6.69 15.59
C LEU A 227 23.63 -7.31 14.47
N GLN A 228 24.69 -6.63 14.03
CA GLN A 228 25.58 -7.12 12.97
C GLN A 228 26.25 -8.45 13.34
N GLU A 229 26.79 -8.54 14.57
CA GLU A 229 27.42 -9.77 15.07
C GLU A 229 26.38 -10.91 15.16
N LYS A 230 25.15 -10.63 15.58
CA LYS A 230 24.08 -11.63 15.64
C LYS A 230 23.66 -12.12 14.26
N VAL A 231 23.57 -11.22 13.28
CA VAL A 231 23.26 -11.61 11.90
C VAL A 231 24.38 -12.47 11.30
N GLU A 232 25.65 -12.11 11.52
CA GLU A 232 26.79 -12.93 11.08
C GLU A 232 26.75 -14.34 11.72
N GLU A 233 26.44 -14.43 13.00
CA GLU A 233 26.28 -15.71 13.71
C GLU A 233 25.16 -16.54 13.06
N LEU A 234 23.96 -15.95 12.84
CA LEU A 234 22.82 -16.64 12.27
C LEU A 234 23.10 -17.13 10.84
N VAL A 235 23.77 -16.33 10.03
CA VAL A 235 24.13 -16.71 8.64
C VAL A 235 25.19 -17.81 8.66
N SER A 236 26.24 -17.69 9.48
CA SER A 236 27.34 -18.69 9.58
C SER A 236 26.86 -20.02 10.12
N THR A 237 25.87 -20.04 11.01
CA THR A 237 25.25 -21.24 11.57
C THR A 237 24.08 -21.78 10.70
N ARG A 238 23.94 -21.29 9.45
CA ARG A 238 22.92 -21.72 8.48
C ARG A 238 21.49 -21.52 8.97
N GLN A 239 21.24 -20.44 9.70
CA GLN A 239 19.91 -20.05 10.16
C GLN A 239 19.27 -18.95 9.27
N ALA A 240 19.84 -18.71 8.10
CA ALA A 240 19.24 -17.86 7.07
C ALA A 240 18.17 -18.65 6.27
N PRO A 241 17.16 -17.96 5.65
CA PRO A 241 16.96 -16.50 5.62
C PRO A 241 16.53 -15.90 6.97
N VAL A 242 17.10 -14.73 7.29
CA VAL A 242 16.79 -13.97 8.51
C VAL A 242 15.89 -12.80 8.16
N TYR A 243 14.71 -12.75 8.74
CA TYR A 243 13.82 -11.59 8.65
C TYR A 243 13.98 -10.69 9.87
N ILE A 244 14.50 -9.48 9.67
CA ILE A 244 14.70 -8.48 10.71
C ILE A 244 13.50 -7.55 10.73
N VAL A 245 12.74 -7.57 11.82
CA VAL A 245 11.50 -6.83 11.98
C VAL A 245 11.76 -5.50 12.66
N HIS A 246 11.44 -4.43 11.96
CA HIS A 246 11.45 -3.06 12.44
C HIS A 246 10.03 -2.51 12.55
N PHE A 247 9.85 -1.45 13.35
CA PHE A 247 8.57 -0.77 13.50
C PHE A 247 8.56 0.61 12.84
N SER A 248 9.62 0.94 12.07
CA SER A 248 9.66 2.08 11.16
C SER A 248 10.34 1.71 9.84
N GLN A 249 9.92 2.36 8.76
CA GLN A 249 10.53 2.19 7.44
C GLN A 249 11.97 2.69 7.41
N LEU A 250 12.25 3.75 8.17
CA LEU A 250 13.58 4.36 8.29
C LEU A 250 14.57 3.35 8.88
N ASP A 251 14.23 2.76 10.03
CA ASP A 251 15.11 1.81 10.72
C ASP A 251 15.37 0.57 9.86
N ALA A 252 14.37 0.10 9.09
CA ALA A 252 14.54 -1.02 8.18
C ALA A 252 15.58 -0.74 7.09
N VAL A 253 15.53 0.45 6.48
CA VAL A 253 16.49 0.87 5.44
C VAL A 253 17.88 1.12 6.02
N GLU A 254 17.98 1.82 7.15
CA GLU A 254 19.26 2.14 7.79
C GLU A 254 19.97 0.86 8.28
N THR A 255 19.22 -0.07 8.85
CA THR A 255 19.76 -1.39 9.23
C THR A 255 20.27 -2.16 8.01
N ALA A 256 19.50 -2.24 6.93
CA ALA A 256 19.92 -2.90 5.71
C ALA A 256 21.20 -2.30 5.13
N GLN A 257 21.30 -0.95 5.12
CA GLN A 257 22.52 -0.25 4.70
C GLN A 257 23.70 -0.53 5.62
N GLY A 258 23.51 -0.57 6.95
CA GLY A 258 24.52 -0.90 7.92
C GLY A 258 25.05 -2.34 7.75
N LEU A 259 24.14 -3.29 7.45
CA LEU A 259 24.49 -4.68 7.19
C LEU A 259 25.23 -4.91 5.86
N SER A 260 25.20 -3.96 4.93
CA SER A 260 25.96 -4.08 3.69
C SER A 260 27.49 -4.10 3.88
N SER A 261 27.98 -3.74 5.07
CA SER A 261 29.39 -3.82 5.45
C SER A 261 29.87 -5.25 5.76
N ILE A 262 28.95 -6.18 6.01
CA ILE A 262 29.25 -7.59 6.29
C ILE A 262 28.98 -8.45 5.04
N SER A 263 29.70 -9.57 4.91
CA SER A 263 29.51 -10.49 3.80
C SER A 263 28.54 -11.60 4.22
N VAL A 264 27.28 -11.50 3.79
CA VAL A 264 26.24 -12.51 4.10
C VAL A 264 26.07 -13.55 2.99
N THR A 265 26.68 -13.34 1.81
CA THR A 265 26.57 -14.21 0.64
C THR A 265 27.93 -14.64 0.10
N SER A 266 28.02 -15.85 -0.46
CA SER A 266 29.19 -16.34 -1.21
C SER A 266 29.35 -15.63 -2.56
N ARG A 267 30.45 -15.88 -3.24
CA ARG A 267 30.69 -15.35 -4.59
C ARG A 267 29.69 -15.92 -5.60
N GLU A 268 29.46 -17.22 -5.53
CA GLU A 268 28.51 -17.90 -6.43
C GLU A 268 27.10 -17.37 -6.25
N GLU A 269 26.67 -17.12 -5.00
CA GLU A 269 25.36 -16.53 -4.72
C GLU A 269 25.24 -15.11 -5.27
N LYS A 270 26.31 -14.29 -5.18
CA LYS A 270 26.34 -12.96 -5.78
C LYS A 270 26.24 -13.00 -7.31
N GLU A 271 26.90 -13.96 -7.94
CA GLU A 271 26.83 -14.19 -9.39
C GLU A 271 25.42 -14.64 -9.80
N ALA A 272 24.77 -15.52 -9.03
CA ALA A 272 23.39 -15.95 -9.26
C ALA A 272 22.38 -14.78 -9.11
N ILE A 273 22.53 -13.95 -8.09
CA ILE A 273 21.72 -12.74 -7.91
C ILE A 273 21.91 -11.80 -9.11
N ALA A 274 23.18 -11.54 -9.51
CA ALA A 274 23.49 -10.66 -10.62
C ALA A 274 22.86 -11.14 -11.92
N ALA A 275 22.89 -12.45 -12.19
CA ALA A 275 22.25 -13.08 -13.35
C ALA A 275 20.72 -12.93 -13.29
N ARG A 276 20.13 -13.12 -12.10
CA ARG A 276 18.67 -13.08 -11.92
C ARG A 276 18.09 -11.69 -12.13
N ILE A 277 18.84 -10.62 -11.77
CA ILE A 277 18.42 -9.22 -11.91
C ILE A 277 19.01 -8.52 -13.12
N ALA A 278 19.64 -9.25 -14.06
CA ALA A 278 20.38 -8.65 -15.18
C ALA A 278 19.52 -7.75 -16.09
N GLY A 279 18.22 -8.03 -16.23
CA GLY A 279 17.27 -7.23 -17.02
C GLY A 279 16.48 -6.21 -16.21
N PHE A 280 16.57 -6.24 -14.87
CA PHE A 280 15.69 -5.44 -14.04
C PHE A 280 16.07 -3.95 -14.02
N ARG A 281 15.08 -3.07 -14.26
CA ARG A 281 15.26 -1.61 -14.30
C ARG A 281 15.10 -0.97 -12.93
N PHE A 282 16.21 -0.55 -12.33
CA PHE A 282 16.24 0.23 -11.09
C PHE A 282 16.13 1.72 -11.40
N SER A 283 15.01 2.34 -11.04
CA SER A 283 14.81 3.79 -11.20
C SER A 283 15.72 4.61 -10.26
N ALA A 284 15.89 5.89 -10.58
CA ALA A 284 16.56 6.85 -9.71
C ALA A 284 15.87 6.91 -8.33
N GLY A 285 16.58 7.33 -7.28
CA GLY A 285 16.05 7.35 -5.92
C GLY A 285 16.43 6.11 -5.12
N PHE A 286 15.44 5.41 -4.55
CA PHE A 286 15.69 4.23 -3.73
C PHE A 286 16.23 3.03 -4.54
N GLY A 287 15.93 2.96 -5.84
CA GLY A 287 16.36 1.86 -6.71
C GLY A 287 17.85 1.59 -6.71
N HIS A 288 18.68 2.63 -6.75
CA HIS A 288 20.14 2.47 -6.66
C HIS A 288 20.60 1.85 -5.33
N THR A 289 19.98 2.27 -4.23
CA THR A 289 20.27 1.70 -2.90
C THR A 289 19.85 0.24 -2.85
N LEU A 290 18.64 -0.08 -3.33
CA LEU A 290 18.12 -1.44 -3.37
C LEU A 290 18.98 -2.36 -4.24
N ASN A 291 19.39 -1.92 -5.44
CA ASN A 291 20.27 -2.70 -6.32
C ASN A 291 21.58 -3.13 -5.61
N ARG A 292 22.21 -2.17 -4.89
CA ARG A 292 23.41 -2.48 -4.10
C ARG A 292 23.13 -3.49 -2.99
N LEU A 293 22.00 -3.36 -2.28
CA LEU A 293 21.64 -4.24 -1.16
C LEU A 293 21.30 -5.65 -1.64
N VAL A 294 20.46 -5.79 -2.67
CA VAL A 294 20.09 -7.13 -3.18
C VAL A 294 21.29 -7.88 -3.75
N ARG A 295 22.23 -7.19 -4.41
CA ARG A 295 23.51 -7.79 -4.86
C ARG A 295 24.38 -8.30 -3.70
N ALA A 296 24.21 -7.74 -2.50
CA ALA A 296 24.85 -8.23 -1.28
C ALA A 296 24.04 -9.34 -0.59
N GLY A 297 22.88 -9.78 -1.13
CA GLY A 297 21.99 -10.77 -0.54
C GLY A 297 21.10 -10.21 0.58
N ILE A 298 20.91 -8.89 0.62
CA ILE A 298 20.10 -8.17 1.61
C ILE A 298 18.89 -7.56 0.91
N GLY A 299 17.69 -7.95 1.34
CA GLY A 299 16.44 -7.36 0.91
C GLY A 299 15.95 -6.27 1.85
N VAL A 300 15.18 -5.33 1.33
CA VAL A 300 14.36 -4.38 2.11
C VAL A 300 12.93 -4.54 1.68
N HIS A 301 11.99 -4.54 2.65
CA HIS A 301 10.58 -4.70 2.34
C HIS A 301 9.70 -3.88 3.29
N HIS A 302 9.01 -2.86 2.75
CA HIS A 302 8.02 -2.04 3.48
C HIS A 302 7.03 -1.38 2.51
N ALA A 303 5.90 -0.91 3.03
CA ALA A 303 4.81 -0.33 2.24
C ALA A 303 5.17 0.96 1.47
N GLY A 304 6.27 1.64 1.86
CA GLY A 304 6.76 2.85 1.18
C GLY A 304 7.56 2.60 -0.10
N MET A 305 7.86 1.34 -0.44
CA MET A 305 8.60 0.97 -1.67
C MET A 305 7.66 0.88 -2.87
N LEU A 306 8.23 1.06 -4.08
CA LEU A 306 7.52 0.77 -5.32
C LEU A 306 7.07 -0.70 -5.36
N PRO A 307 5.90 -1.03 -5.92
CA PRO A 307 5.40 -2.40 -6.05
C PRO A 307 6.40 -3.33 -6.73
N LYS A 308 7.02 -2.92 -7.84
CA LYS A 308 8.04 -3.71 -8.54
C LYS A 308 9.23 -4.09 -7.66
N TYR A 309 9.65 -3.22 -6.75
CA TYR A 309 10.75 -3.52 -5.82
C TYR A 309 10.36 -4.49 -4.73
N ARG A 310 9.12 -4.40 -4.22
CA ARG A 310 8.60 -5.39 -3.26
C ARG A 310 8.54 -6.77 -3.91
N ARG A 311 7.97 -6.85 -5.13
CA ARG A 311 7.90 -8.09 -5.93
C ARG A 311 9.30 -8.67 -6.20
N LEU A 312 10.27 -7.84 -6.57
CA LEU A 312 11.67 -8.26 -6.76
C LEU A 312 12.24 -8.94 -5.50
N VAL A 313 12.09 -8.29 -4.33
CA VAL A 313 12.62 -8.81 -3.06
C VAL A 313 11.91 -10.13 -2.70
N GLU A 314 10.61 -10.22 -2.89
CA GLU A 314 9.81 -11.44 -2.65
C GLU A 314 10.27 -12.60 -3.53
N LYS A 315 10.41 -12.38 -4.85
CA LYS A 315 10.88 -13.40 -5.79
C LYS A 315 12.31 -13.87 -5.49
N LEU A 316 13.23 -12.92 -5.24
CA LEU A 316 14.60 -13.28 -4.85
C LEU A 316 14.66 -14.07 -3.53
N ALA A 317 13.76 -13.78 -2.59
CA ALA A 317 13.65 -14.52 -1.34
C ALA A 317 13.06 -15.93 -1.57
N GLN A 318 12.03 -16.06 -2.42
CA GLN A 318 11.46 -17.34 -2.83
C GLN A 318 12.50 -18.22 -3.55
N ASP A 319 13.32 -17.62 -4.40
CA ASP A 319 14.44 -18.27 -5.08
C ASP A 319 15.60 -18.64 -4.13
N GLY A 320 15.54 -18.28 -2.83
CA GLY A 320 16.55 -18.57 -1.81
C GLY A 320 17.82 -17.72 -1.92
N LEU A 321 17.79 -16.66 -2.74
CA LEU A 321 18.94 -15.82 -3.05
C LEU A 321 19.19 -14.73 -2.00
N LEU A 322 18.19 -14.35 -1.20
CA LEU A 322 18.37 -13.39 -0.10
C LEU A 322 18.63 -14.11 1.22
N LYS A 323 19.65 -13.66 1.94
CA LYS A 323 20.01 -14.20 3.27
C LYS A 323 19.41 -13.40 4.42
N VAL A 324 19.21 -12.10 4.20
CA VAL A 324 18.66 -11.17 5.18
C VAL A 324 17.58 -10.31 4.50
N ILE A 325 16.49 -10.10 5.19
CA ILE A 325 15.42 -9.20 4.75
C ILE A 325 15.12 -8.27 5.93
N CYS A 326 15.33 -6.96 5.74
CA CYS A 326 14.93 -5.93 6.70
C CYS A 326 13.56 -5.39 6.31
N GLY A 327 12.57 -5.48 7.19
CA GLY A 327 11.23 -5.03 6.87
C GLY A 327 10.44 -4.57 8.09
N THR A 328 9.25 -4.07 7.83
CA THR A 328 8.32 -3.67 8.90
C THR A 328 7.39 -4.83 9.29
N ASP A 329 6.74 -4.72 10.46
CA ASP A 329 5.77 -5.72 10.95
C ASP A 329 4.61 -5.98 9.95
N THR A 330 4.36 -5.06 9.02
CA THR A 330 3.37 -5.20 7.94
C THR A 330 3.74 -6.24 6.88
N LEU A 331 5.00 -6.68 6.77
CA LEU A 331 5.39 -7.84 5.94
C LEU A 331 4.62 -9.11 6.36
N GLY A 332 3.98 -9.04 7.53
CA GLY A 332 3.20 -10.09 8.13
C GLY A 332 1.91 -10.48 7.40
N VAL A 333 1.36 -9.68 6.51
CA VAL A 333 0.06 -9.94 5.88
C VAL A 333 0.25 -10.09 4.37
N GLY A 334 -0.02 -11.28 3.83
CA GLY A 334 -0.11 -11.50 2.38
C GLY A 334 1.21 -11.79 1.64
N ILE A 335 2.31 -12.17 2.31
CA ILE A 335 3.58 -12.49 1.62
C ILE A 335 4.07 -13.90 1.95
N ASN A 336 4.22 -14.71 0.92
CA ASN A 336 4.77 -16.05 1.04
C ASN A 336 6.30 -16.03 0.83
N VAL A 337 7.03 -15.49 1.82
CA VAL A 337 8.51 -15.49 1.83
C VAL A 337 8.99 -16.58 2.79
N PRO A 338 9.88 -17.48 2.35
CA PRO A 338 10.40 -18.55 3.19
C PRO A 338 11.39 -17.98 4.23
N ILE A 339 10.97 -17.81 5.47
CA ILE A 339 11.76 -17.27 6.59
C ILE A 339 12.13 -18.39 7.54
N ARG A 340 13.42 -18.59 7.83
CA ARG A 340 13.90 -19.53 8.86
C ARG A 340 13.98 -18.88 10.24
N THR A 341 14.53 -17.67 10.31
CA THR A 341 14.73 -16.93 11.55
C THR A 341 14.04 -15.57 11.49
N VAL A 342 13.29 -15.25 12.53
CA VAL A 342 12.73 -13.91 12.77
C VAL A 342 13.54 -13.23 13.86
N LEU A 343 14.02 -12.00 13.61
CA LEU A 343 14.72 -11.18 14.57
C LEU A 343 13.95 -9.88 14.81
N LEU A 344 13.38 -9.72 16.01
CA LEU A 344 12.70 -8.50 16.41
C LEU A 344 13.71 -7.51 17.00
N THR A 345 13.73 -6.29 16.48
CA THR A 345 14.62 -5.21 16.97
C THR A 345 14.08 -4.50 18.20
N ALA A 346 12.78 -4.61 18.47
CA ALA A 346 12.12 -4.02 19.64
C ALA A 346 10.90 -4.87 20.07
N LEU A 347 10.42 -4.66 21.31
CA LEU A 347 9.15 -5.17 21.83
C LEU A 347 8.13 -4.05 22.06
N SER A 348 8.34 -2.89 21.46
CA SER A 348 7.42 -1.76 21.49
C SER A 348 7.25 -1.16 20.09
N LYS A 349 6.05 -0.61 19.82
CA LYS A 349 5.74 0.06 18.56
C LYS A 349 4.90 1.31 18.77
N PHE A 350 4.94 2.23 17.82
CA PHE A 350 4.04 3.38 17.77
C PHE A 350 2.70 2.96 17.15
N ASP A 351 1.59 3.28 17.84
CA ASP A 351 0.24 2.88 17.42
C ASP A 351 -0.55 3.97 16.67
N GLY A 352 0.12 5.07 16.32
CA GLY A 352 -0.47 6.26 15.71
C GLY A 352 -0.64 7.44 16.69
N GLU A 353 -0.74 7.15 17.99
CA GLU A 353 -0.85 8.16 19.06
C GLU A 353 0.34 8.13 20.01
N LYS A 354 0.75 6.94 20.43
CA LYS A 354 1.83 6.73 21.42
C LYS A 354 2.61 5.46 21.17
N THR A 355 3.82 5.40 21.72
CA THR A 355 4.59 4.17 21.77
C THR A 355 4.06 3.26 22.88
N ARG A 356 3.78 2.00 22.57
CA ARG A 356 3.34 0.97 23.53
C ARG A 356 4.06 -0.35 23.34
N LEU A 357 4.01 -1.21 24.34
CA LEU A 357 4.49 -2.60 24.19
C LEU A 357 3.62 -3.39 23.20
N LEU A 358 4.23 -4.36 22.55
CA LEU A 358 3.52 -5.33 21.72
C LEU A 358 2.52 -6.11 22.58
N GLN A 359 1.38 -6.44 22.00
CA GLN A 359 0.44 -7.41 22.53
C GLN A 359 0.94 -8.83 22.23
N ALA A 360 0.50 -9.83 23.00
CA ALA A 360 0.86 -11.23 22.77
C ALA A 360 0.49 -11.68 21.35
N ARG A 361 -0.69 -11.30 20.88
CA ARG A 361 -1.14 -11.59 19.51
C ARG A 361 -0.16 -11.05 18.47
N GLU A 362 0.24 -9.77 18.57
CA GLU A 362 1.19 -9.15 17.63
C GLU A 362 2.54 -9.84 17.64
N PHE A 363 3.02 -10.17 18.83
CA PHE A 363 4.27 -10.91 19.00
C PHE A 363 4.22 -12.30 18.35
N HIS A 364 3.17 -13.06 18.59
CA HIS A 364 3.00 -14.41 18.05
C HIS A 364 2.76 -14.43 16.54
N GLN A 365 2.09 -13.41 15.97
CA GLN A 365 1.94 -13.25 14.53
C GLN A 365 3.28 -13.04 13.84
N ILE A 366 4.15 -12.19 14.41
CA ILE A 366 5.49 -11.93 13.90
C ILE A 366 6.36 -13.17 14.08
N ALA A 367 6.42 -13.73 15.29
CA ALA A 367 7.19 -14.91 15.63
C ALA A 367 6.77 -16.15 14.81
N GLY A 368 5.47 -16.25 14.55
CA GLY A 368 4.85 -17.32 13.78
C GLY A 368 5.34 -17.49 12.34
N ARG A 369 6.09 -16.54 11.80
CA ARG A 369 6.68 -16.62 10.47
C ARG A 369 8.00 -17.38 10.42
N ALA A 370 8.63 -17.64 11.57
CA ALA A 370 9.87 -18.40 11.61
C ALA A 370 9.62 -19.89 11.33
N GLY A 371 10.49 -20.53 10.54
CA GLY A 371 10.44 -21.95 10.18
C GLY A 371 9.66 -22.21 8.89
N ARG A 372 10.31 -22.87 7.94
CA ARG A 372 9.78 -23.18 6.60
C ARG A 372 9.26 -24.61 6.56
N ALA A 373 7.98 -24.79 6.34
CA ALA A 373 7.39 -26.12 6.16
C ALA A 373 8.09 -26.88 5.01
N GLY A 374 8.42 -28.14 5.24
CA GLY A 374 9.10 -28.99 4.27
C GLY A 374 10.63 -28.77 4.15
N PHE A 375 11.19 -27.73 4.78
CA PHE A 375 12.63 -27.42 4.69
C PHE A 375 13.34 -27.37 6.05
N ASP A 376 12.69 -26.86 7.08
CA ASP A 376 13.29 -26.66 8.40
C ASP A 376 12.70 -27.62 9.42
N THR A 377 13.54 -28.04 10.39
CA THR A 377 13.10 -28.84 11.54
C THR A 377 12.74 -27.98 12.75
N SER A 378 13.18 -26.72 12.77
CA SER A 378 12.84 -25.72 13.79
C SER A 378 12.98 -24.31 13.23
N GLY A 379 12.14 -23.39 13.69
CA GLY A 379 12.24 -21.95 13.44
C GLY A 379 12.89 -21.25 14.64
N THR A 380 13.66 -20.19 14.41
CA THR A 380 14.30 -19.40 15.47
C THR A 380 13.67 -18.00 15.54
N VAL A 381 13.34 -17.58 16.76
CA VAL A 381 12.86 -16.22 17.06
C VAL A 381 13.86 -15.56 17.99
N VAL A 382 14.52 -14.51 17.51
CA VAL A 382 15.49 -13.74 18.29
C VAL A 382 14.88 -12.39 18.63
N VAL A 383 14.99 -11.98 19.88
CA VAL A 383 14.64 -10.62 20.31
C VAL A 383 15.91 -9.88 20.72
N GLN A 384 16.18 -8.78 20.02
CA GLN A 384 17.34 -7.92 20.25
C GLN A 384 17.10 -7.10 21.52
N ALA A 385 18.07 -7.03 22.44
CA ALA A 385 18.01 -6.12 23.58
C ALA A 385 18.01 -4.64 23.13
N PRO A 386 17.50 -3.69 23.94
CA PRO A 386 17.61 -2.26 23.63
C PRO A 386 19.05 -1.81 23.43
N GLU A 387 19.30 -0.91 22.50
CA GLU A 387 20.65 -0.47 22.11
C GLU A 387 21.49 0.01 23.29
N HIS A 388 20.91 0.82 24.18
CA HIS A 388 21.61 1.29 25.40
C HIS A 388 22.02 0.14 26.33
N VAL A 389 21.29 -0.99 26.33
CA VAL A 389 21.65 -2.20 27.10
C VAL A 389 22.84 -2.90 26.45
N ILE A 390 22.79 -3.05 25.11
CA ILE A 390 23.87 -3.68 24.33
C ILE A 390 25.16 -2.89 24.47
N GLU A 391 25.11 -1.56 24.29
CA GLU A 391 26.28 -0.67 24.43
C GLU A 391 26.89 -0.74 25.84
N ASN A 392 26.04 -0.74 26.89
CA ASN A 392 26.52 -0.86 28.27
C ASN A 392 27.18 -2.24 28.52
N LYS A 393 26.60 -3.34 27.99
CA LYS A 393 27.20 -4.66 28.09
C LYS A 393 28.48 -4.81 27.25
N ALA A 394 28.54 -4.20 26.07
CA ALA A 394 29.76 -4.17 25.28
C ALA A 394 30.88 -3.42 26.02
N ALA A 395 30.54 -2.32 26.71
CA ALA A 395 31.49 -1.61 27.57
C ALA A 395 31.98 -2.48 28.77
N GLU A 396 31.07 -3.23 29.40
CA GLU A 396 31.38 -4.17 30.45
C GLU A 396 32.28 -5.30 29.94
N ARG A 397 32.01 -5.90 28.78
CA ARG A 397 32.85 -6.92 28.12
C ARG A 397 34.26 -6.41 27.81
N LYS A 398 34.35 -5.18 27.24
CA LYS A 398 35.62 -4.51 26.97
C LYS A 398 36.42 -4.28 28.28
N ALA A 399 35.77 -3.84 29.35
CA ALA A 399 36.38 -3.68 30.65
C ALA A 399 36.84 -5.03 31.22
N ALA A 400 36.06 -6.11 31.11
CA ALA A 400 36.41 -7.45 31.54
C ALA A 400 37.66 -7.99 30.80
N ALA A 401 37.69 -7.83 29.47
CA ALA A 401 38.85 -8.23 28.65
C ALA A 401 40.10 -7.43 29.01
N LYS A 402 40.01 -6.12 29.26
CA LYS A 402 41.12 -5.23 29.65
C LYS A 402 41.76 -5.67 30.98
N PHE A 403 40.95 -6.18 31.91
CA PHE A 403 41.43 -6.60 33.25
C PHE A 403 41.50 -8.13 33.43
N ALA A 404 41.44 -8.93 32.36
CA ALA A 404 41.50 -10.39 32.40
C ALA A 404 42.75 -10.90 33.05
N ASN A 405 43.88 -10.20 32.91
CA ASN A 405 45.19 -10.60 33.45
C ASN A 405 45.39 -10.25 34.94
N VAL A 406 44.42 -9.58 35.59
CA VAL A 406 44.52 -9.28 37.04
C VAL A 406 44.16 -10.51 37.84
N LYS A 407 45.18 -11.07 38.55
CA LYS A 407 45.07 -12.35 39.30
C LYS A 407 44.17 -12.24 40.54
N ASP A 408 44.09 -11.07 41.16
CA ASP A 408 43.19 -10.80 42.29
C ASP A 408 41.77 -10.49 41.81
N GLU A 409 40.86 -11.37 42.17
CA GLU A 409 39.44 -11.31 41.71
C GLU A 409 38.70 -10.09 42.31
N ALA A 410 39.01 -9.70 43.55
CA ALA A 410 38.43 -8.54 44.20
C ALA A 410 38.95 -7.22 43.59
N GLU A 411 40.26 -7.17 43.28
CA GLU A 411 40.85 -6.01 42.60
C GLU A 411 40.42 -5.91 41.12
N ARG A 412 40.27 -7.04 40.43
CA ARG A 412 39.71 -7.13 39.09
C ARG A 412 38.29 -6.57 39.06
N ALA A 413 37.42 -7.01 39.95
CA ALA A 413 36.03 -6.53 40.06
C ALA A 413 35.96 -5.03 40.38
N LYS A 414 36.84 -4.52 41.26
CA LYS A 414 36.93 -3.10 41.61
C LYS A 414 37.36 -2.25 40.42
N ARG A 415 38.40 -2.65 39.67
CA ARG A 415 38.87 -1.94 38.46
C ARG A 415 37.84 -1.99 37.32
N MET A 416 37.15 -3.11 37.14
CA MET A 416 36.04 -3.20 36.20
C MET A 416 34.91 -2.23 36.55
N LYS A 417 34.44 -2.23 37.81
CA LYS A 417 33.42 -1.29 38.30
C LYS A 417 33.85 0.19 38.13
N GLN A 418 35.11 0.51 38.38
CA GLN A 418 35.62 1.87 38.18
C GLN A 418 35.70 2.24 36.70
N SER A 419 36.11 1.32 35.80
CA SER A 419 36.20 1.54 34.37
C SER A 419 34.80 1.74 33.76
N VAL A 420 33.81 0.96 34.20
CA VAL A 420 32.41 1.08 33.78
C VAL A 420 31.78 2.36 34.34
N LYS A 421 32.08 2.76 35.58
CA LYS A 421 31.61 4.03 36.19
C LYS A 421 32.25 5.26 35.54
N SER A 422 33.49 5.22 35.11
CA SER A 422 34.16 6.34 34.42
C SER A 422 33.67 6.52 32.97
N GLY A 423 33.15 5.46 32.32
CA GLY A 423 32.40 5.56 31.08
C GLY A 423 30.96 6.04 31.34
N LYS A 424 30.48 7.07 30.62
CA LYS A 424 29.09 7.49 30.74
C LYS A 424 28.19 6.29 30.36
N ARG A 425 27.46 5.74 31.35
CA ARG A 425 26.46 4.71 31.10
C ARG A 425 25.36 5.29 30.20
N LYS A 426 25.08 4.61 29.11
CA LYS A 426 24.02 5.00 28.19
C LYS A 426 22.66 4.85 28.88
N THR A 427 21.87 5.90 28.83
CA THR A 427 20.50 5.95 29.35
C THR A 427 19.50 5.72 28.22
N PRO A 428 18.30 5.20 28.50
CA PRO A 428 17.26 5.11 27.48
C PRO A 428 16.97 6.47 26.86
N PRO A 429 16.61 6.53 25.56
CA PRO A 429 16.14 7.74 24.92
C PRO A 429 14.90 8.33 25.63
N ALA A 430 14.65 9.63 25.49
CA ALA A 430 13.42 10.24 25.99
C ALA A 430 12.19 9.59 25.35
N GLY A 431 11.17 9.29 26.14
CA GLY A 431 9.96 8.61 25.68
C GLY A 431 10.10 7.09 25.45
N PHE A 432 11.22 6.49 25.80
CA PHE A 432 11.41 5.04 25.66
C PHE A 432 10.47 4.24 26.57
N VAL A 433 9.65 3.39 25.95
CA VAL A 433 8.82 2.41 26.67
C VAL A 433 9.71 1.24 27.07
N SER A 434 9.94 1.06 28.38
CA SER A 434 10.88 0.09 28.92
C SER A 434 10.45 -1.36 28.68
N TRP A 435 11.34 -2.17 28.12
CA TRP A 435 11.18 -3.61 27.94
C TRP A 435 12.52 -4.35 28.12
N GLY A 436 12.44 -5.63 28.41
CA GLY A 436 13.61 -6.44 28.72
C GLY A 436 13.29 -7.94 28.76
N PRO A 437 14.19 -8.79 29.30
CA PRO A 437 14.00 -10.25 29.36
C PRO A 437 12.66 -10.68 29.95
N ALA A 438 12.22 -10.05 31.04
CA ALA A 438 10.93 -10.37 31.68
C ALA A 438 9.73 -10.04 30.79
N THR A 439 9.80 -8.96 29.97
CA THR A 439 8.78 -8.65 28.98
C THR A 439 8.77 -9.70 27.86
N PHE A 440 9.94 -10.10 27.41
CA PHE A 440 10.11 -11.15 26.41
C PHE A 440 9.54 -12.50 26.89
N GLU A 441 9.94 -12.99 28.07
CA GLU A 441 9.44 -14.23 28.66
C GLU A 441 7.91 -14.23 28.81
N ARG A 442 7.37 -13.09 29.26
CA ARG A 442 5.92 -12.91 29.36
C ARG A 442 5.24 -13.01 27.98
N LEU A 443 5.79 -12.38 26.93
CA LEU A 443 5.19 -12.43 25.58
C LEU A 443 5.29 -13.83 24.97
N VAL A 444 6.38 -14.57 25.22
CA VAL A 444 6.54 -15.95 24.77
C VAL A 444 5.50 -16.88 25.39
N SER A 445 5.18 -16.69 26.68
CA SER A 445 4.27 -17.57 27.42
C SER A 445 2.81 -17.11 27.44
N ALA A 446 2.54 -15.85 27.04
CA ALA A 446 1.19 -15.32 27.08
C ALA A 446 0.33 -15.88 25.95
N GLU A 447 -0.90 -16.22 26.27
CA GLU A 447 -1.92 -16.48 25.26
C GLU A 447 -2.34 -15.17 24.57
N PRO A 448 -2.78 -15.24 23.30
CA PRO A 448 -3.33 -14.08 22.61
C PRO A 448 -4.53 -13.48 23.37
N GLU A 449 -4.63 -12.17 23.37
CA GLU A 449 -5.73 -11.44 24.03
C GLU A 449 -7.08 -11.85 23.43
N PRO A 450 -8.17 -11.91 24.23
CA PRO A 450 -9.52 -12.16 23.72
C PRO A 450 -9.90 -11.16 22.63
N LEU A 451 -10.71 -11.60 21.66
CA LEU A 451 -11.26 -10.73 20.64
C LEU A 451 -12.30 -9.78 21.24
N VAL A 452 -12.05 -8.49 21.17
CA VAL A 452 -12.96 -7.45 21.65
C VAL A 452 -13.68 -6.84 20.46
N SER A 453 -15.03 -6.81 20.52
CA SER A 453 -15.85 -6.14 19.52
C SER A 453 -15.47 -4.66 19.37
N ARG A 454 -15.46 -4.19 18.13
CA ARG A 454 -15.20 -2.80 17.72
C ARG A 454 -16.33 -2.27 16.84
N MET A 455 -17.56 -2.62 17.19
CA MET A 455 -18.73 -2.21 16.43
C MET A 455 -18.92 -0.71 16.45
N ARG A 456 -19.26 -0.17 15.29
CA ARG A 456 -19.67 1.22 15.09
C ARG A 456 -20.95 1.26 14.25
N ILE A 457 -21.61 2.38 14.23
CA ILE A 457 -22.72 2.65 13.31
C ILE A 457 -22.44 3.97 12.59
N THR A 458 -22.53 3.94 11.28
CA THR A 458 -22.26 5.05 10.38
C THR A 458 -23.50 5.40 9.57
N HIS A 459 -23.49 6.54 8.88
CA HIS A 459 -24.55 6.90 7.95
C HIS A 459 -24.67 5.88 6.84
N SER A 460 -23.56 5.49 6.23
CA SER A 460 -23.53 4.48 5.16
C SER A 460 -24.08 3.12 5.59
N MET A 461 -23.73 2.66 6.80
CA MET A 461 -24.30 1.42 7.34
C MET A 461 -25.81 1.53 7.55
N LEU A 462 -26.27 2.68 8.05
CA LEU A 462 -27.71 2.88 8.27
C LEU A 462 -28.47 2.96 6.94
N LEU A 463 -27.96 3.68 5.94
CA LEU A 463 -28.55 3.77 4.60
C LEU A 463 -28.67 2.39 3.95
N ASN A 464 -27.64 1.55 3.99
CA ASN A 464 -27.70 0.17 3.49
C ASN A 464 -28.80 -0.66 4.17
N ILE A 465 -29.05 -0.45 5.49
CA ILE A 465 -30.12 -1.15 6.19
C ILE A 465 -31.49 -0.58 5.83
N LEU A 466 -31.58 0.74 5.58
CA LEU A 466 -32.84 1.42 5.22
C LEU A 466 -33.33 1.03 3.82
N ASP A 467 -32.39 0.70 2.91
CA ASP A 467 -32.66 0.31 1.53
C ASP A 467 -33.19 -1.13 1.39
N ARG A 468 -32.98 -1.98 2.38
CA ARG A 468 -33.36 -3.40 2.31
C ARG A 468 -34.85 -3.66 2.57
N PRO A 469 -35.42 -4.79 2.07
CA PRO A 469 -36.78 -5.21 2.39
C PRO A 469 -37.04 -5.39 3.89
N GLY A 470 -38.26 -5.06 4.33
CA GLY A 470 -38.70 -5.19 5.71
C GLY A 470 -38.63 -3.91 6.54
N ASP A 471 -39.01 -3.99 7.82
CA ASP A 471 -38.96 -2.82 8.72
C ASP A 471 -37.52 -2.51 9.15
N PRO A 472 -36.96 -1.38 8.68
CA PRO A 472 -35.56 -1.03 8.95
C PRO A 472 -35.30 -0.71 10.43
N VAL A 473 -36.32 -0.23 11.20
CA VAL A 473 -36.17 0.03 12.63
C VAL A 473 -35.96 -1.28 13.40
N ILE A 474 -36.70 -2.32 13.03
CA ILE A 474 -36.49 -3.66 13.57
C ILE A 474 -35.11 -4.19 13.20
N ALA A 475 -34.70 -4.00 11.96
CA ALA A 475 -33.42 -4.44 11.46
C ALA A 475 -32.23 -3.78 12.21
N VAL A 476 -32.20 -2.45 12.32
CA VAL A 476 -31.17 -1.71 13.04
C VAL A 476 -31.14 -2.12 14.51
N ARG A 477 -32.31 -2.27 15.13
CA ARG A 477 -32.41 -2.70 16.53
C ARG A 477 -31.87 -4.12 16.74
N ARG A 478 -32.15 -5.05 15.82
CA ARG A 478 -31.64 -6.43 15.83
C ARG A 478 -30.12 -6.41 15.71
N LEU A 479 -29.58 -5.72 14.71
CA LEU A 479 -28.15 -5.58 14.51
C LEU A 479 -27.46 -5.05 15.78
N LEU A 480 -27.86 -3.88 16.29
CA LEU A 480 -27.17 -3.23 17.39
C LEU A 480 -27.32 -3.92 18.74
N ARG A 481 -28.44 -4.61 19.00
CA ARG A 481 -28.61 -5.46 20.18
C ARG A 481 -27.84 -6.77 20.09
N GLY A 482 -27.68 -7.27 18.88
CA GLY A 482 -26.93 -8.49 18.59
C GLY A 482 -25.41 -8.32 18.64
N THR A 483 -24.89 -7.10 18.70
CA THR A 483 -23.45 -6.88 18.72
C THR A 483 -22.78 -7.49 19.97
N HIS A 484 -21.53 -7.89 19.81
CA HIS A 484 -20.72 -8.42 20.92
C HIS A 484 -20.20 -7.32 21.87
N GLU A 485 -20.78 -6.13 21.78
CA GLU A 485 -20.50 -5.02 22.68
C GLU A 485 -21.15 -5.20 24.06
N THR A 486 -20.70 -4.43 25.04
CA THR A 486 -21.37 -4.36 26.35
C THR A 486 -22.74 -3.69 26.24
N PRO A 487 -23.73 -4.00 27.11
CA PRO A 487 -25.05 -3.35 27.08
C PRO A 487 -24.98 -1.81 27.10
N ALA A 488 -24.05 -1.26 27.87
CA ALA A 488 -23.83 0.18 27.91
C ALA A 488 -23.38 0.74 26.56
N ARG A 489 -22.46 0.05 25.86
CA ARG A 489 -21.97 0.43 24.53
C ARG A 489 -23.05 0.24 23.46
N GLN A 490 -23.83 -0.83 23.52
CA GLN A 490 -24.98 -1.03 22.65
C GLN A 490 -25.99 0.12 22.76
N ALA A 491 -26.27 0.60 23.98
CA ALA A 491 -27.14 1.76 24.20
C ALA A 491 -26.56 3.07 23.60
N VAL A 492 -25.24 3.22 23.58
CA VAL A 492 -24.57 4.34 22.91
C VAL A 492 -24.74 4.24 21.39
N LEU A 493 -24.51 3.06 20.81
CA LEU A 493 -24.67 2.81 19.37
C LEU A 493 -26.12 3.04 18.92
N MET A 494 -27.11 2.59 19.71
CA MET A 494 -28.52 2.83 19.41
C MET A 494 -28.90 4.32 19.44
N ARG A 495 -28.35 5.09 20.41
CA ARG A 495 -28.58 6.54 20.46
C ARG A 495 -27.95 7.23 19.25
N ARG A 496 -26.75 6.80 18.83
CA ARG A 496 -26.09 7.32 17.63
C ARG A 496 -26.91 7.00 16.37
N ALA A 497 -27.36 5.75 16.20
CA ALA A 497 -28.22 5.37 15.06
C ALA A 497 -29.49 6.21 14.99
N LEU A 498 -30.15 6.45 16.13
CA LEU A 498 -31.31 7.32 16.20
C LEU A 498 -30.97 8.79 15.86
N GLY A 499 -29.80 9.27 16.24
CA GLY A 499 -29.29 10.59 15.84
C GLY A 499 -29.15 10.70 14.33
N ILE A 500 -28.43 9.77 13.73
CA ILE A 500 -28.25 9.68 12.28
C ILE A 500 -29.60 9.59 11.54
N PHE A 501 -30.50 8.73 12.00
CA PHE A 501 -31.83 8.58 11.39
C PHE A 501 -32.65 9.89 11.41
N ARG A 502 -32.60 10.63 12.53
CA ARG A 502 -33.28 11.93 12.63
C ARG A 502 -32.66 12.98 11.70
N GLU A 503 -31.37 12.96 11.54
CA GLU A 503 -30.65 13.83 10.61
C GLU A 503 -31.04 13.54 9.17
N LEU A 504 -31.04 12.26 8.75
CA LEU A 504 -31.49 11.83 7.42
C LEU A 504 -32.95 12.21 7.13
N LEU A 505 -33.83 12.14 8.11
CA LEU A 505 -35.22 12.61 7.99
C LEU A 505 -35.30 14.14 7.88
N ALA A 506 -34.51 14.88 8.65
CA ALA A 506 -34.53 16.34 8.63
C ALA A 506 -33.99 16.94 7.32
N THR A 507 -33.04 16.26 6.69
CA THR A 507 -32.47 16.64 5.38
C THR A 507 -33.28 16.12 4.19
N GLY A 508 -34.32 15.32 4.44
CA GLY A 508 -35.16 14.79 3.37
C GLY A 508 -34.54 13.63 2.57
N VAL A 509 -33.39 13.09 3.00
CA VAL A 509 -32.74 11.92 2.39
C VAL A 509 -33.56 10.66 2.64
N VAL A 510 -34.28 10.63 3.75
CA VAL A 510 -35.19 9.55 4.13
C VAL A 510 -36.56 10.16 4.35
N GLU A 511 -37.60 9.54 3.80
CA GLU A 511 -39.00 9.90 4.02
C GLU A 511 -39.73 8.76 4.75
N ARG A 512 -40.68 9.13 5.61
CA ARG A 512 -41.55 8.15 6.24
C ARG A 512 -42.72 7.81 5.35
N LEU A 513 -42.93 6.55 5.07
CA LEU A 513 -44.09 6.08 4.37
C LEU A 513 -45.32 6.13 5.28
N PRO A 514 -46.50 6.58 4.80
CA PRO A 514 -47.75 6.57 5.57
C PRO A 514 -48.18 5.15 5.94
N GLU A 515 -47.98 4.18 5.06
CA GLU A 515 -48.19 2.77 5.23
C GLU A 515 -46.97 2.03 4.69
N PRO A 516 -46.63 0.84 5.22
CA PRO A 516 -45.55 0.02 4.70
C PRO A 516 -45.76 -0.28 3.21
N ASP A 517 -44.69 -0.24 2.41
CA ASP A 517 -44.73 -0.61 0.99
C ASP A 517 -44.90 -2.14 0.78
N ALA A 518 -44.88 -2.55 -0.50
CA ALA A 518 -45.01 -3.97 -0.86
C ALA A 518 -43.90 -4.85 -0.29
N GLU A 519 -42.77 -4.29 0.04
CA GLU A 519 -41.61 -4.97 0.63
C GLU A 519 -41.56 -4.86 2.16
N GLY A 520 -42.54 -4.15 2.77
CA GLY A 520 -42.67 -3.99 4.22
C GLY A 520 -41.80 -2.88 4.80
N ARG A 521 -41.27 -1.97 3.94
CA ARG A 521 -40.47 -0.80 4.39
C ARG A 521 -41.39 0.25 4.98
N THR A 522 -41.01 0.84 6.08
CA THR A 522 -41.72 1.95 6.73
C THR A 522 -41.12 3.32 6.43
N VAL A 523 -40.03 3.33 5.69
CA VAL A 523 -39.33 4.52 5.18
C VAL A 523 -38.87 4.27 3.77
N ASP A 524 -38.69 5.33 3.00
CA ASP A 524 -38.14 5.32 1.65
C ASP A 524 -36.93 6.22 1.56
N LEU A 525 -35.99 5.88 0.65
CA LEU A 525 -34.83 6.69 0.33
C LEU A 525 -35.16 7.59 -0.85
N THR A 526 -34.94 8.88 -0.71
CA THR A 526 -35.16 9.87 -1.80
C THR A 526 -33.96 9.96 -2.76
N VAL A 527 -32.85 9.31 -2.38
CA VAL A 527 -31.61 9.26 -3.14
C VAL A 527 -31.37 7.85 -3.67
N ASP A 528 -30.94 7.75 -4.92
CA ASP A 528 -30.58 6.47 -5.52
C ASP A 528 -29.17 6.09 -5.06
N LEU A 529 -29.06 5.03 -4.27
CA LEU A 529 -27.78 4.55 -3.76
C LEU A 529 -27.19 3.54 -4.74
N GLN A 530 -26.06 3.89 -5.35
CA GLN A 530 -25.28 2.90 -6.10
C GLN A 530 -24.85 1.74 -5.20
N PRO A 531 -24.77 0.49 -5.73
CA PRO A 531 -24.44 -0.71 -4.93
C PRO A 531 -23.24 -0.58 -4.00
N ASP A 532 -22.21 0.17 -4.40
CA ASP A 532 -20.95 0.32 -3.67
C ASP A 532 -20.64 1.76 -3.23
N PHE A 533 -21.69 2.62 -3.11
CA PHE A 533 -21.50 4.04 -2.83
C PHE A 533 -20.67 4.36 -1.56
N ALA A 534 -20.64 3.45 -0.60
CA ALA A 534 -19.88 3.60 0.64
C ALA A 534 -18.42 3.16 0.52
N LEU A 535 -18.04 2.53 -0.59
CA LEU A 535 -16.70 1.95 -0.81
C LEU A 535 -15.94 2.65 -1.92
N ASN A 536 -16.64 3.12 -2.96
CA ASN A 536 -16.06 3.74 -4.14
C ASN A 536 -16.14 5.26 -4.02
N GLN A 537 -15.04 5.88 -3.56
CA GLN A 537 -14.88 7.34 -3.54
C GLN A 537 -16.12 8.08 -3.02
N PRO A 538 -16.40 8.03 -1.72
CA PRO A 538 -17.63 8.58 -1.14
C PRO A 538 -17.79 10.09 -1.35
N LEU A 539 -16.69 10.79 -1.71
CA LEU A 539 -16.67 12.21 -2.03
C LEU A 539 -16.86 12.52 -3.54
N SER A 540 -16.97 11.50 -4.41
CA SER A 540 -17.18 11.72 -5.85
C SER A 540 -18.44 12.53 -6.18
N PRO A 541 -19.60 12.35 -5.52
CA PRO A 541 -20.76 13.20 -5.77
C PRO A 541 -20.51 14.68 -5.42
N PHE A 542 -19.77 14.93 -4.34
CA PHE A 542 -19.32 16.28 -4.00
C PHE A 542 -18.33 16.83 -5.06
N ALA A 543 -17.39 16.00 -5.52
CA ALA A 543 -16.46 16.41 -6.57
C ALA A 543 -17.20 16.86 -7.83
N LEU A 544 -18.21 16.09 -8.29
CA LEU A 544 -19.05 16.47 -9.44
C LEU A 544 -19.73 17.81 -9.21
N ALA A 545 -20.35 18.01 -8.04
CA ALA A 545 -21.01 19.29 -7.72
C ALA A 545 -20.01 20.46 -7.63
N ALA A 546 -18.77 20.19 -7.18
CA ALA A 546 -17.73 21.22 -7.12
C ALA A 546 -17.17 21.57 -8.51
N LEU A 547 -17.10 20.61 -9.45
CA LEU A 547 -16.69 20.87 -10.82
C LEU A 547 -17.63 21.85 -11.55
N ASP A 548 -18.92 21.80 -11.26
CA ASP A 548 -19.91 22.71 -11.84
C ASP A 548 -19.72 24.19 -11.42
N LEU A 549 -18.90 24.44 -10.40
CA LEU A 549 -18.60 25.80 -9.92
C LEU A 549 -17.38 26.42 -10.62
N LEU A 550 -16.61 25.63 -11.34
CA LEU A 550 -15.40 26.09 -12.02
C LEU A 550 -15.77 26.74 -13.37
N ASP A 551 -15.05 27.81 -13.73
CA ASP A 551 -15.18 28.44 -15.03
C ASP A 551 -14.34 27.70 -16.09
N PRO A 552 -14.96 27.08 -17.10
CA PRO A 552 -14.23 26.41 -18.17
C PRO A 552 -13.34 27.32 -19.02
N ALA A 553 -13.56 28.63 -18.97
CA ALA A 553 -12.79 29.63 -19.71
C ALA A 553 -11.55 30.12 -18.91
N ASP A 554 -11.41 29.72 -17.66
CA ASP A 554 -10.24 30.07 -16.83
C ASP A 554 -9.00 29.34 -17.37
N PRO A 555 -7.88 30.04 -17.58
CA PRO A 555 -6.61 29.40 -17.97
C PRO A 555 -6.16 28.28 -17.02
N ASP A 556 -6.49 28.39 -15.73
CA ASP A 556 -6.14 27.40 -14.71
C ASP A 556 -7.21 26.30 -14.53
N HIS A 557 -8.30 26.30 -15.34
CA HIS A 557 -9.41 25.36 -15.20
C HIS A 557 -8.95 23.89 -15.08
N ALA A 558 -8.02 23.44 -15.92
CA ALA A 558 -7.51 22.05 -15.87
C ALA A 558 -6.85 21.73 -14.52
N LEU A 559 -6.08 22.68 -13.97
CA LEU A 559 -5.43 22.55 -12.67
C LEU A 559 -6.43 22.60 -11.51
N ASP A 560 -7.48 23.42 -11.67
CA ASP A 560 -8.53 23.52 -10.67
C ASP A 560 -9.39 22.24 -10.60
N VAL A 561 -9.70 21.63 -11.76
CA VAL A 561 -10.31 20.29 -11.80
C VAL A 561 -9.46 19.26 -11.07
N VAL A 562 -8.15 19.25 -11.31
CA VAL A 562 -7.22 18.37 -10.57
C VAL A 562 -7.27 18.66 -9.08
N SER A 563 -7.29 19.94 -8.67
CA SER A 563 -7.34 20.32 -7.24
C SER A 563 -8.63 19.84 -6.55
N VAL A 564 -9.78 19.91 -7.24
CA VAL A 564 -11.05 19.35 -6.75
C VAL A 564 -10.94 17.85 -6.52
N ILE A 565 -10.40 17.10 -7.50
CA ILE A 565 -10.23 15.66 -7.37
C ILE A 565 -9.22 15.33 -6.28
N GLU A 566 -8.06 16.00 -6.23
CA GLU A 566 -7.08 15.80 -5.18
C GLU A 566 -7.66 16.00 -3.78
N ALA A 567 -8.55 16.99 -3.59
CA ALA A 567 -9.18 17.25 -2.29
C ALA A 567 -10.02 16.08 -1.77
N THR A 568 -10.52 15.22 -2.65
CA THR A 568 -11.35 14.06 -2.31
C THR A 568 -10.56 12.78 -2.05
N LEU A 569 -9.29 12.73 -2.42
CA LEU A 569 -8.43 11.56 -2.23
C LEU A 569 -7.85 11.47 -0.82
N ASP A 570 -7.49 10.27 -0.40
CA ASP A 570 -6.76 10.05 0.85
C ASP A 570 -5.43 10.80 0.87
N PRO A 571 -5.09 11.51 1.96
CA PRO A 571 -3.89 12.33 2.01
C PRO A 571 -2.61 11.47 2.07
N PRO A 572 -1.64 11.67 1.16
CA PRO A 572 -0.33 11.01 1.21
C PRO A 572 0.56 11.69 2.26
N ARG A 573 0.31 11.40 3.54
CA ARG A 573 0.85 12.12 4.70
C ARG A 573 2.36 12.34 4.66
N GLN A 574 3.14 11.36 4.16
CA GLN A 574 4.60 11.47 4.05
C GLN A 574 5.02 12.53 3.03
N VAL A 575 4.29 12.60 1.90
CA VAL A 575 4.53 13.60 0.85
C VAL A 575 4.17 14.99 1.36
N LEU A 576 2.98 15.15 1.94
CA LEU A 576 2.52 16.43 2.50
C LEU A 576 3.44 16.93 3.62
N SER A 577 3.93 16.04 4.50
CA SER A 577 4.90 16.40 5.53
C SER A 577 6.23 16.86 4.93
N ALA A 578 6.65 16.31 3.80
CA ALA A 578 7.85 16.73 3.11
C ALA A 578 7.67 18.12 2.44
N GLN A 579 6.50 18.40 1.86
CA GLN A 579 6.14 19.73 1.35
C GLN A 579 6.19 20.78 2.47
N VAL A 580 5.56 20.51 3.63
CA VAL A 580 5.60 21.41 4.80
C VAL A 580 7.03 21.64 5.26
N LYS A 581 7.86 20.58 5.33
CA LYS A 581 9.27 20.71 5.75
C LYS A 581 10.07 21.58 4.77
N HIS A 582 9.83 21.43 3.48
CA HIS A 582 10.48 22.22 2.43
C HIS A 582 10.07 23.69 2.54
N ALA A 583 8.78 23.99 2.60
CA ALA A 583 8.25 25.35 2.74
C ALA A 583 8.74 26.04 4.03
N LYS A 584 8.80 25.31 5.16
CA LYS A 584 9.41 25.83 6.40
C LYS A 584 10.90 26.13 6.24
N GLY A 585 11.62 25.34 5.44
CA GLY A 585 13.04 25.57 5.13
C GLY A 585 13.24 26.86 4.35
N GLU A 586 12.48 27.10 3.30
CA GLU A 586 12.50 28.32 2.50
C GLU A 586 12.11 29.55 3.32
N ALA A 587 11.02 29.46 4.08
CA ALA A 587 10.56 30.53 4.96
C ALA A 587 11.60 30.90 6.02
N VAL A 588 12.31 29.92 6.61
CA VAL A 588 13.41 30.20 7.55
C VAL A 588 14.54 30.96 6.88
N ALA A 589 14.88 30.61 5.63
CA ALA A 589 15.93 31.31 4.88
C ALA A 589 15.54 32.77 4.60
N ALA A 590 14.32 32.99 4.10
CA ALA A 590 13.77 34.32 3.82
C ALA A 590 13.70 35.22 5.10
N MET A 591 13.07 34.69 6.17
CA MET A 591 12.93 35.42 7.43
C MET A 591 14.28 35.71 8.12
N LYS A 592 15.31 34.89 7.87
CA LYS A 592 16.66 35.18 8.35
C LYS A 592 17.32 36.31 7.55
N ALA A 593 17.10 36.33 6.22
CA ALA A 593 17.59 37.40 5.37
C ALA A 593 16.95 38.75 5.73
N GLU A 594 15.67 38.76 6.13
CA GLU A 594 14.93 39.92 6.60
C GLU A 594 15.29 40.33 8.05
N GLY A 595 16.10 39.53 8.75
CA GLY A 595 16.54 39.85 10.14
C GLY A 595 15.48 39.63 11.21
N MET A 596 14.41 38.85 10.94
CA MET A 596 13.32 38.55 11.88
C MET A 596 13.81 37.85 13.14
N ASP A 597 13.28 38.24 14.33
CA ASP A 597 13.62 37.62 15.61
C ASP A 597 13.25 36.15 15.69
N TYR A 598 13.99 35.39 16.52
CA TYR A 598 13.80 33.93 16.63
C TYR A 598 12.37 33.53 17.05
N ASN A 599 11.78 34.22 18.03
CA ASN A 599 10.44 33.88 18.53
C ASN A 599 9.35 34.21 17.52
N ASP A 600 9.53 35.28 16.73
CA ASP A 600 8.59 35.68 15.69
C ASP A 600 8.67 34.68 14.51
N ARG A 601 9.90 34.25 14.14
CA ARG A 601 10.08 33.17 13.15
C ARG A 601 9.40 31.88 13.58
N MET A 602 9.55 31.47 14.86
CA MET A 602 8.91 30.22 15.33
C MET A 602 7.39 30.29 15.25
N ARG A 603 6.78 31.46 15.56
CA ARG A 603 5.33 31.64 15.40
C ARG A 603 4.88 31.59 13.94
N ALA A 604 5.60 32.27 13.06
CA ALA A 604 5.30 32.25 11.63
C ALA A 604 5.44 30.83 11.02
N LEU A 605 6.43 30.04 11.49
CA LEU A 605 6.60 28.65 11.05
C LEU A 605 5.44 27.72 11.46
N ASP A 606 4.73 28.01 12.55
CA ASP A 606 3.59 27.18 12.99
C ASP A 606 2.38 27.35 12.06
N GLU A 607 2.28 28.45 11.33
CA GLU A 607 1.21 28.73 10.37
C GLU A 607 1.45 28.13 8.99
N ILE A 608 2.68 27.67 8.69
CA ILE A 608 3.04 27.09 7.38
C ILE A 608 2.47 25.67 7.26
N THR A 609 1.65 25.48 6.23
CA THR A 609 1.05 24.21 5.84
C THR A 609 1.53 23.77 4.45
N HIS A 610 1.10 22.59 4.01
CA HIS A 610 1.27 22.19 2.61
C HIS A 610 0.40 23.07 1.67
N PRO A 611 0.68 23.13 0.36
CA PRO A 611 -0.15 23.85 -0.60
C PRO A 611 -1.60 23.33 -0.60
N ARG A 612 -2.56 24.25 -0.57
CA ARG A 612 -4.00 23.96 -0.46
C ARG A 612 -4.79 24.83 -1.48
N PRO A 613 -4.60 24.61 -2.79
CA PRO A 613 -5.34 25.38 -3.80
C PRO A 613 -6.85 25.15 -3.62
N LEU A 614 -7.63 26.19 -3.90
CA LEU A 614 -9.10 26.21 -3.76
C LEU A 614 -9.63 25.84 -2.35
N ALA A 615 -8.80 25.79 -1.30
CA ALA A 615 -9.20 25.30 0.01
C ALA A 615 -10.43 26.07 0.56
N GLU A 616 -10.40 27.40 0.49
CA GLU A 616 -11.49 28.24 1.02
C GLU A 616 -12.81 27.97 0.28
N LEU A 617 -12.76 27.90 -1.05
CA LEU A 617 -13.93 27.57 -1.87
C LEU A 617 -14.45 26.16 -1.56
N LEU A 618 -13.57 25.16 -1.61
CA LEU A 618 -13.95 23.76 -1.45
C LEU A 618 -14.48 23.45 -0.03
N GLU A 619 -13.86 24.00 1.00
CA GLU A 619 -14.31 23.82 2.39
C GLU A 619 -15.67 24.46 2.62
N GLN A 620 -15.90 25.67 2.10
CA GLN A 620 -17.22 26.33 2.20
C GLN A 620 -18.31 25.56 1.45
N GLN A 621 -18.03 25.11 0.24
CA GLN A 621 -18.97 24.33 -0.56
C GLN A 621 -19.24 22.94 0.04
N PHE A 622 -18.23 22.32 0.61
CA PHE A 622 -18.39 21.04 1.30
C PHE A 622 -19.29 21.15 2.54
N GLU A 623 -19.14 22.21 3.32
CA GLU A 623 -20.02 22.46 4.47
C GLU A 623 -21.48 22.71 4.05
N LEU A 624 -21.70 23.38 2.91
CA LEU A 624 -23.03 23.53 2.33
C LEU A 624 -23.58 22.19 1.81
N TYR A 625 -22.79 21.46 1.05
CA TYR A 625 -23.18 20.17 0.49
C TYR A 625 -23.51 19.13 1.55
N ARG A 626 -22.77 19.14 2.68
CA ARG A 626 -23.03 18.25 3.83
C ARG A 626 -24.39 18.48 4.49
N GLN A 627 -25.02 19.64 4.30
CA GLN A 627 -26.35 19.88 4.85
C GLN A 627 -27.40 19.01 4.15
N ASP A 628 -27.21 18.77 2.85
CA ASP A 628 -28.08 17.92 2.02
C ASP A 628 -27.58 16.47 1.94
N ALA A 629 -26.33 16.22 2.30
CA ALA A 629 -25.67 14.91 2.26
C ALA A 629 -25.01 14.57 3.61
N PRO A 630 -25.80 14.35 4.68
CA PRO A 630 -25.28 14.19 6.05
C PRO A 630 -24.37 12.96 6.24
N TRP A 631 -24.42 11.94 5.37
CA TRP A 631 -23.50 10.80 5.40
C TRP A 631 -22.05 11.21 5.14
N LEU A 632 -21.82 12.36 4.52
CA LEU A 632 -20.49 12.91 4.29
C LEU A 632 -19.86 13.51 5.56
N ALA A 633 -20.61 13.64 6.67
CA ALA A 633 -20.08 14.07 7.96
C ALA A 633 -18.99 13.13 8.53
N GLU A 634 -18.88 11.92 8.02
CA GLU A 634 -17.87 10.93 8.42
C GLU A 634 -16.59 11.01 7.57
N PHE A 635 -16.62 11.78 6.49
CA PHE A 635 -15.49 11.96 5.59
C PHE A 635 -14.92 13.37 5.78
N GLU A 636 -13.63 13.47 5.65
CA GLU A 636 -12.88 14.72 5.75
C GLU A 636 -12.40 15.14 4.37
N LEU A 637 -12.82 16.33 3.95
CA LEU A 637 -12.26 16.94 2.75
C LEU A 637 -10.86 17.45 3.09
N THR A 638 -9.88 17.05 2.28
CA THR A 638 -8.49 17.43 2.51
C THR A 638 -7.92 18.14 1.27
N PRO A 639 -8.13 19.45 1.09
CA PRO A 639 -7.50 20.21 0.02
C PRO A 639 -5.98 20.07 0.10
N LYS A 640 -5.35 19.69 -1.01
CA LYS A 640 -3.92 19.45 -1.13
C LYS A 640 -3.49 19.55 -2.59
N SER A 641 -2.21 19.66 -2.82
CA SER A 641 -1.62 19.77 -4.14
C SER A 641 -0.40 18.88 -4.23
N VAL A 642 -0.48 17.80 -4.99
CA VAL A 642 0.64 16.91 -5.32
C VAL A 642 0.76 16.81 -6.84
N VAL A 643 -0.30 16.40 -7.55
CA VAL A 643 -0.34 16.35 -9.02
C VAL A 643 -0.19 17.76 -9.59
N ARG A 644 -0.96 18.71 -9.06
CA ARG A 644 -0.88 20.12 -9.47
C ARG A 644 0.53 20.68 -9.20
N ASP A 645 1.10 20.50 -8.01
CA ASP A 645 2.45 20.96 -7.66
C ASP A 645 3.53 20.35 -8.58
N MET A 646 3.41 19.05 -8.92
CA MET A 646 4.30 18.40 -9.89
C MET A 646 4.19 19.05 -11.28
N PHE A 647 2.98 19.30 -11.73
CA PHE A 647 2.73 19.86 -13.04
C PHE A 647 3.13 21.34 -13.12
N GLU A 648 2.80 22.17 -12.12
CA GLU A 648 3.21 23.58 -12.04
C GLU A 648 4.74 23.74 -11.96
N ARG A 649 5.41 22.83 -11.23
CA ARG A 649 6.89 22.78 -11.13
C ARG A 649 7.54 22.10 -12.33
N ALA A 650 6.77 21.55 -13.26
CA ALA A 650 7.24 20.78 -14.39
C ALA A 650 8.17 19.60 -13.99
N MET A 651 7.89 18.97 -12.87
CA MET A 651 8.68 17.87 -12.32
C MET A 651 8.12 16.51 -12.73
N GLY A 652 9.00 15.63 -13.23
CA GLY A 652 8.71 14.21 -13.34
C GLY A 652 8.75 13.50 -11.98
N PHE A 653 8.38 12.22 -11.95
CA PHE A 653 8.33 11.43 -10.71
C PHE A 653 9.68 11.45 -9.95
N GLY A 654 10.79 11.16 -10.64
CA GLY A 654 12.11 11.13 -10.04
C GLY A 654 12.60 12.50 -9.53
N ASP A 655 12.23 13.57 -10.23
CA ASP A 655 12.58 14.93 -9.82
C ASP A 655 11.83 15.34 -8.56
N TYR A 656 10.54 15.02 -8.48
CA TYR A 656 9.71 15.32 -7.32
C TYR A 656 10.17 14.55 -6.07
N VAL A 657 10.49 13.25 -6.25
CA VAL A 657 11.08 12.41 -5.20
C VAL A 657 12.39 13.01 -4.68
N ARG A 658 13.24 13.50 -5.58
CA ARG A 658 14.53 14.11 -5.23
C ARG A 658 14.35 15.46 -4.57
N PHE A 659 13.51 16.32 -5.10
CA PHE A 659 13.24 17.68 -4.62
C PHE A 659 12.74 17.68 -3.17
N TYR A 660 11.77 16.84 -2.86
CA TYR A 660 11.21 16.71 -1.51
C TYR A 660 11.96 15.70 -0.61
N GLY A 661 12.95 14.98 -1.11
CA GLY A 661 13.73 14.00 -0.36
C GLY A 661 12.93 12.78 0.12
N ILE A 662 11.92 12.35 -0.66
CA ILE A 662 10.96 11.28 -0.32
C ILE A 662 11.29 9.91 -0.92
N ALA A 663 12.55 9.65 -1.28
CA ALA A 663 12.97 8.39 -1.90
C ALA A 663 12.53 7.12 -1.12
N ARG A 664 12.38 7.21 0.21
CA ARG A 664 11.92 6.08 1.05
C ARG A 664 10.41 5.87 1.00
N SER A 665 9.67 6.84 0.49
CA SER A 665 8.20 6.85 0.40
C SER A 665 7.71 7.00 -1.04
N GLU A 666 8.57 6.70 -2.03
CA GLU A 666 8.25 6.81 -3.46
C GLU A 666 7.03 5.94 -3.85
N GLY A 667 6.85 4.78 -3.22
CA GLY A 667 5.67 3.94 -3.43
C GLY A 667 4.37 4.53 -2.85
N VAL A 668 4.45 5.46 -1.87
CA VAL A 668 3.28 6.21 -1.39
C VAL A 668 2.90 7.26 -2.41
N LEU A 669 3.89 7.96 -2.98
CA LEU A 669 3.65 8.92 -4.07
C LEU A 669 3.04 8.22 -5.28
N LEU A 670 3.64 7.11 -5.75
CA LEU A 670 3.14 6.38 -6.91
C LEU A 670 1.68 5.94 -6.72
N ARG A 671 1.34 5.36 -5.56
CA ARG A 671 -0.04 4.95 -5.27
C ARG A 671 -0.98 6.13 -5.34
N TYR A 672 -0.61 7.25 -4.73
CA TYR A 672 -1.43 8.46 -4.77
C TYR A 672 -1.65 8.97 -6.20
N LEU A 673 -0.61 8.99 -7.05
CA LEU A 673 -0.74 9.38 -8.46
C LEU A 673 -1.62 8.41 -9.25
N THR A 674 -1.49 7.10 -8.99
CA THR A 674 -2.37 6.08 -9.58
C THR A 674 -3.82 6.30 -9.17
N ASP A 675 -4.09 6.56 -7.90
CA ASP A 675 -5.42 6.86 -7.39
C ASP A 675 -5.98 8.16 -8.01
N ALA A 676 -5.12 9.16 -8.24
CA ALA A 676 -5.49 10.39 -8.93
C ALA A 676 -5.86 10.14 -10.41
N VAL A 677 -5.09 9.32 -11.16
CA VAL A 677 -5.45 8.90 -12.52
C VAL A 677 -6.82 8.24 -12.55
N LYS A 678 -7.04 7.26 -11.68
CA LYS A 678 -8.31 6.54 -11.59
C LYS A 678 -9.47 7.48 -11.27
N ALA A 679 -9.30 8.35 -10.30
CA ALA A 679 -10.32 9.30 -9.88
C ALA A 679 -10.67 10.32 -10.99
N LEU A 680 -9.66 10.86 -11.68
CA LEU A 680 -9.87 11.76 -12.83
C LEU A 680 -10.62 11.07 -13.97
N ARG A 681 -10.26 9.81 -14.29
CA ARG A 681 -10.92 9.02 -15.33
C ARG A 681 -12.38 8.69 -15.00
N HIS A 682 -12.67 8.37 -13.73
CA HIS A 682 -14.02 7.93 -13.33
C HIS A 682 -14.96 9.06 -12.93
N THR A 683 -14.43 10.09 -12.24
CA THR A 683 -15.27 11.14 -11.67
C THR A 683 -15.53 12.28 -12.64
N VAL A 684 -14.55 12.62 -13.50
CA VAL A 684 -14.72 13.74 -14.43
C VAL A 684 -15.48 13.28 -15.69
N PRO A 685 -16.70 13.81 -15.96
CA PRO A 685 -17.46 13.45 -17.15
C PRO A 685 -16.69 13.79 -18.43
N GLU A 686 -16.85 12.98 -19.47
CA GLU A 686 -16.16 13.19 -20.75
C GLU A 686 -16.46 14.57 -21.36
N ALA A 687 -17.71 15.05 -21.19
CA ALA A 687 -18.14 16.37 -21.64
C ALA A 687 -17.46 17.55 -20.90
N ALA A 688 -16.91 17.32 -19.70
CA ALA A 688 -16.20 18.33 -18.91
C ALA A 688 -14.66 18.26 -19.10
N ARG A 689 -14.15 17.34 -19.91
CA ARG A 689 -12.71 17.20 -20.19
C ARG A 689 -12.30 18.18 -21.28
N THR A 690 -11.68 19.27 -20.89
CA THR A 690 -11.03 20.19 -21.81
C THR A 690 -9.78 19.55 -22.45
N GLU A 691 -9.29 20.12 -23.56
CA GLU A 691 -8.06 19.65 -24.22
C GLU A 691 -6.86 19.72 -23.25
N ASP A 692 -6.74 20.79 -22.47
CA ASP A 692 -5.65 20.95 -21.48
C ASP A 692 -5.74 19.93 -20.36
N LEU A 693 -6.93 19.60 -19.88
CA LEU A 693 -7.14 18.55 -18.87
C LEU A 693 -6.78 17.17 -19.44
N GLN A 694 -7.13 16.89 -20.70
CA GLN A 694 -6.78 15.64 -21.35
C GLN A 694 -5.25 15.51 -21.49
N VAL A 695 -4.57 16.59 -21.89
CA VAL A 695 -3.09 16.65 -21.95
C VAL A 695 -2.45 16.37 -20.59
N LEU A 696 -3.01 16.95 -19.52
CA LEU A 696 -2.53 16.71 -18.15
C LEU A 696 -2.75 15.26 -17.72
N LEU A 697 -3.93 14.71 -18.00
CA LEU A 697 -4.26 13.32 -17.67
C LEU A 697 -3.37 12.33 -18.41
N ASP A 698 -3.14 12.52 -19.70
CA ASP A 698 -2.26 11.68 -20.51
C ASP A 698 -0.80 11.76 -20.02
N TRP A 699 -0.33 12.94 -19.64
CA TRP A 699 0.97 13.13 -19.03
C TRP A 699 1.11 12.37 -17.69
N LEU A 700 0.09 12.47 -16.84
CA LEU A 700 0.09 11.80 -15.53
C LEU A 700 0.04 10.28 -15.69
N ASP A 701 -0.80 9.79 -16.60
CA ASP A 701 -0.93 8.37 -16.93
C ASP A 701 0.38 7.78 -17.43
N GLU A 702 1.02 8.42 -18.40
CA GLU A 702 2.30 7.98 -18.94
C GLU A 702 3.41 8.00 -17.88
N MET A 703 3.45 9.05 -17.03
CA MET A 703 4.41 9.13 -15.94
C MET A 703 4.26 7.99 -14.93
N VAL A 704 3.03 7.61 -14.59
CA VAL A 704 2.74 6.47 -13.71
C VAL A 704 3.19 5.17 -14.38
N LYS A 705 2.85 4.95 -15.66
CA LYS A 705 3.21 3.75 -16.44
C LYS A 705 4.72 3.58 -16.58
N GLN A 706 5.44 4.65 -16.88
CA GLN A 706 6.91 4.63 -17.01
C GLN A 706 7.64 4.42 -15.66
N THR A 707 7.02 4.78 -14.54
CA THR A 707 7.60 4.58 -13.22
C THR A 707 7.43 3.13 -12.75
N ASP A 708 6.19 2.67 -12.71
CA ASP A 708 5.79 1.30 -12.35
C ASP A 708 4.33 1.09 -12.77
N SER A 709 4.14 0.41 -13.89
CA SER A 709 2.83 0.18 -14.50
C SER A 709 1.94 -0.79 -13.69
N SER A 710 2.54 -1.59 -12.80
CA SER A 710 1.90 -2.73 -12.14
C SER A 710 0.57 -2.41 -11.43
N LEU A 711 0.43 -1.24 -10.81
CA LEU A 711 -0.80 -0.85 -10.12
C LEU A 711 -1.92 -0.42 -11.09
N LEU A 712 -1.54 0.15 -12.23
CA LEU A 712 -2.50 0.63 -13.23
C LEU A 712 -2.90 -0.50 -14.17
N GLU A 713 -1.95 -1.31 -14.63
CA GLU A 713 -2.20 -2.52 -15.44
C GLU A 713 -3.07 -3.52 -14.67
N GLU A 714 -2.72 -3.85 -13.41
CA GLU A 714 -3.57 -4.70 -12.57
C GLU A 714 -5.02 -4.20 -12.52
N TRP A 715 -5.23 -2.88 -12.50
CA TRP A 715 -6.56 -2.32 -12.50
C TRP A 715 -7.21 -2.35 -13.90
N GLU A 716 -6.48 -2.04 -14.97
CA GLU A 716 -6.96 -2.08 -16.36
C GLU A 716 -7.35 -3.51 -16.76
N ASP A 717 -6.53 -4.52 -16.42
CA ASP A 717 -6.78 -5.93 -16.67
C ASP A 717 -7.96 -6.46 -15.86
N LEU A 718 -8.10 -6.03 -14.59
CA LEU A 718 -9.27 -6.36 -13.77
C LEU A 718 -10.56 -5.80 -14.36
N VAL A 719 -10.54 -4.58 -14.88
CA VAL A 719 -11.69 -3.96 -15.55
C VAL A 719 -12.00 -4.66 -16.88
N ALA A 720 -10.97 -5.08 -17.61
CA ALA A 720 -11.11 -5.84 -18.86
C ALA A 720 -11.50 -7.30 -18.64
N GLY A 721 -11.30 -7.86 -17.45
CA GLY A 721 -11.58 -9.27 -17.13
C GLY A 721 -10.56 -10.26 -17.71
N ASP A 722 -9.35 -9.82 -18.05
CA ASP A 722 -8.29 -10.69 -18.61
C ASP A 722 -7.46 -11.36 -17.51
N ILE A 723 -7.94 -12.52 -17.05
CA ILE A 723 -7.35 -13.28 -15.94
C ILE A 723 -5.97 -13.86 -16.32
N ASP A 724 -5.77 -14.23 -17.58
CA ASP A 724 -4.51 -14.83 -18.03
C ASP A 724 -3.39 -13.79 -18.14
N GLU A 725 -3.71 -12.57 -18.50
CA GLU A 725 -2.77 -11.44 -18.54
C GLU A 725 -2.38 -11.00 -17.13
N LEU A 726 -3.37 -10.81 -16.26
CA LEU A 726 -3.18 -10.57 -14.84
C LEU A 726 -2.25 -11.59 -14.16
N ARG A 727 -2.45 -12.88 -14.48
CA ARG A 727 -1.59 -13.95 -13.92
C ARG A 727 -0.16 -13.84 -14.40
N ARG A 728 0.05 -13.61 -15.70
CA ARG A 728 1.39 -13.44 -16.28
C ARG A 728 2.13 -12.28 -15.61
N ASP A 729 1.45 -11.17 -15.37
CA ASP A 729 2.02 -9.99 -14.74
C ASP A 729 2.38 -10.21 -13.28
N MET A 730 1.55 -10.95 -12.54
CA MET A 730 1.86 -11.31 -11.16
C MET A 730 3.05 -12.28 -11.04
N GLU A 731 3.27 -13.16 -12.02
CA GLU A 731 4.37 -14.11 -12.03
C GLU A 731 5.68 -13.50 -12.52
N ALA A 732 5.62 -12.44 -13.30
CA ALA A 732 6.79 -11.75 -13.83
C ALA A 732 7.65 -11.12 -12.72
N LEU A 733 8.96 -11.09 -12.92
CA LEU A 733 9.90 -10.42 -12.01
C LEU A 733 9.76 -8.90 -12.09
N GLU A 734 9.46 -8.40 -13.25
CA GLU A 734 9.24 -7.00 -13.57
C GLU A 734 7.91 -6.89 -14.35
N PRO A 735 7.10 -5.84 -14.14
CA PRO A 735 5.96 -5.60 -15.00
C PRO A 735 6.37 -5.56 -16.47
N PRO A 736 5.47 -5.81 -17.42
CA PRO A 736 5.76 -5.66 -18.83
C PRO A 736 6.47 -4.34 -19.10
N ALA A 737 7.45 -4.34 -19.99
CA ALA A 737 8.12 -3.09 -20.34
C ALA A 737 7.07 -2.15 -20.93
N PRO A 738 6.89 -0.93 -20.38
CA PRO A 738 5.95 0.00 -20.93
C PRO A 738 6.30 0.27 -22.42
N PRO A 739 5.32 0.63 -23.25
CA PRO A 739 5.58 1.07 -24.62
C PRO A 739 6.69 2.11 -24.63
N ARG A 740 7.42 2.21 -25.74
CA ARG A 740 8.45 3.25 -25.83
C ARG A 740 7.80 4.60 -25.58
N LEU A 741 8.42 5.40 -24.71
CA LEU A 741 7.94 6.72 -24.37
C LEU A 741 7.74 7.61 -25.61
N THR A 742 8.63 7.43 -26.63
CA THR A 742 8.59 8.19 -27.88
C THR A 742 7.53 7.70 -28.87
N ASP A 743 6.90 6.54 -28.68
CA ASP A 743 5.81 6.03 -29.54
C ASP A 743 4.53 6.89 -29.38
N ASN A 744 4.33 7.49 -28.20
CA ASN A 744 3.29 8.47 -27.94
C ASN A 744 3.83 9.90 -28.12
N ALA A 745 4.08 10.29 -29.39
CA ALA A 745 4.70 11.57 -29.70
C ALA A 745 3.97 12.81 -29.13
N PRO A 746 2.63 12.90 -29.08
CA PRO A 746 1.94 14.03 -28.43
C PRO A 746 2.28 14.15 -26.94
N VAL A 747 2.18 13.07 -26.18
CA VAL A 747 2.49 13.05 -24.73
C VAL A 747 3.97 13.32 -24.49
N PHE A 748 4.83 12.66 -25.27
CA PHE A 748 6.27 12.89 -25.17
C PHE A 748 6.66 14.36 -25.41
N ARG A 749 6.00 15.01 -26.39
CA ARG A 749 6.19 16.46 -26.65
C ARG A 749 5.81 17.31 -25.44
N VAL A 750 4.73 16.97 -24.73
CA VAL A 750 4.34 17.65 -23.49
C VAL A 750 5.38 17.46 -22.40
N MET A 751 5.91 16.22 -22.24
CA MET A 751 6.95 15.93 -21.27
C MET A 751 8.24 16.72 -21.57
N VAL A 752 8.64 16.81 -22.83
CA VAL A 752 9.80 17.60 -23.26
C VAL A 752 9.57 19.08 -22.98
N ARG A 753 8.40 19.62 -23.32
CA ARG A 753 8.02 21.02 -23.03
C ARG A 753 8.11 21.32 -21.53
N ASN A 754 7.59 20.43 -20.70
CA ASN A 754 7.65 20.57 -19.24
C ASN A 754 9.09 20.58 -18.74
N ALA A 755 9.91 19.66 -19.23
CA ALA A 755 11.33 19.61 -18.86
C ALA A 755 12.13 20.84 -19.35
N MET A 756 11.79 21.41 -20.52
CA MET A 756 12.36 22.67 -20.98
C MET A 756 11.90 23.85 -20.11
N PHE A 757 10.62 23.90 -19.75
CA PHE A 757 10.08 24.95 -18.88
C PHE A 757 10.69 24.92 -17.47
N GLN A 758 11.03 23.76 -16.95
CA GLN A 758 11.80 23.65 -15.69
C GLN A 758 13.12 24.44 -15.77
N ARG A 759 13.77 24.42 -16.94
CA ARG A 759 15.00 25.19 -17.18
C ARG A 759 14.75 26.70 -17.23
N VAL A 760 13.60 27.13 -17.82
CA VAL A 760 13.18 28.54 -17.79
C VAL A 760 13.02 29.05 -16.36
N ARG A 761 12.35 28.28 -15.49
CA ARG A 761 12.18 28.64 -14.08
C ARG A 761 13.52 28.75 -13.34
N LEU A 762 14.40 27.78 -13.55
CA LEU A 762 15.73 27.83 -12.94
C LEU A 762 16.60 28.99 -13.51
N PHE A 763 16.34 29.38 -14.75
CA PHE A 763 16.98 30.52 -15.37
C PHE A 763 16.48 31.84 -14.73
N GLY A 764 15.16 31.99 -14.58
CA GLY A 764 14.56 33.13 -13.86
C GLY A 764 14.97 33.21 -12.37
N ASP A 765 15.15 32.07 -11.73
CA ASP A 765 15.67 31.96 -10.34
C ASP A 765 17.19 32.15 -10.23
N GLU A 766 17.91 32.43 -11.32
CA GLU A 766 19.39 32.58 -11.39
C GLU A 766 20.15 31.37 -10.81
N ARG A 767 19.68 30.11 -11.10
CA ARG A 767 20.23 28.87 -10.54
C ARG A 767 21.16 28.16 -11.50
N ASP A 768 22.28 28.78 -11.85
CA ASP A 768 23.32 28.32 -12.77
C ASP A 768 23.84 26.91 -12.47
N GLU A 769 24.17 26.59 -11.20
CA GLU A 769 24.60 25.24 -10.80
C GLU A 769 23.51 24.17 -10.99
N ALA A 770 22.26 24.53 -10.81
CA ALA A 770 21.14 23.61 -11.01
C ALA A 770 20.87 23.39 -12.50
N LEU A 771 20.95 24.44 -13.30
CA LEU A 771 20.89 24.42 -14.77
C LEU A 771 22.00 23.54 -15.35
N ALA A 772 23.23 23.70 -14.92
CA ALA A 772 24.37 22.89 -15.35
C ALA A 772 24.16 21.41 -15.07
N ARG A 773 23.64 21.06 -13.88
CA ARG A 773 23.33 19.67 -13.53
C ARG A 773 22.25 19.05 -14.37
N LEU A 774 21.25 19.83 -14.82
CA LEU A 774 20.13 19.36 -15.66
C LEU A 774 20.49 19.33 -17.15
N SER A 775 21.44 20.11 -17.59
CA SER A 775 21.69 20.35 -19.01
C SER A 775 22.79 19.47 -19.60
N GLY A 776 23.69 18.98 -18.77
CA GLY A 776 24.72 18.00 -19.11
C GLY A 776 25.92 18.53 -19.92
N GLU A 777 25.71 19.52 -20.79
CA GLU A 777 26.74 20.01 -21.72
C GLU A 777 27.28 21.42 -21.34
N LEU A 778 26.42 22.30 -20.85
CA LEU A 778 26.82 23.64 -20.41
C LEU A 778 27.26 23.61 -18.95
N SER A 779 28.41 24.24 -18.64
CA SER A 779 28.88 24.42 -17.27
C SER A 779 28.09 25.51 -16.53
N ALA A 780 28.29 25.66 -15.22
CA ALA A 780 27.70 26.75 -14.46
C ALA A 780 28.17 28.13 -14.94
N ASP A 781 29.44 28.23 -15.37
CA ASP A 781 29.99 29.48 -15.93
C ASP A 781 29.31 29.82 -17.27
N ASP A 782 29.07 28.83 -18.15
CA ASP A 782 28.36 29.06 -19.42
C ASP A 782 26.91 29.53 -19.19
N TRP A 783 26.25 29.01 -18.14
CA TRP A 783 24.93 29.46 -17.75
C TRP A 783 24.94 30.86 -17.13
N ALA A 784 25.95 31.20 -16.32
CA ALA A 784 26.10 32.55 -15.76
C ALA A 784 26.35 33.58 -16.89
N ASP A 785 27.20 33.27 -17.86
CA ASP A 785 27.41 34.12 -19.04
C ASP A 785 26.13 34.33 -19.88
N ALA A 786 25.30 33.27 -19.97
CA ALA A 786 24.02 33.36 -20.69
C ALA A 786 22.95 34.18 -19.92
N LEU A 787 22.97 34.11 -18.58
CA LEU A 787 22.13 34.92 -17.68
C LEU A 787 22.52 36.38 -17.79
N ASP A 788 23.84 36.71 -17.71
CA ASP A 788 24.32 38.06 -17.83
C ASP A 788 23.97 38.66 -19.21
N ALA A 789 24.11 37.87 -20.30
CA ALA A 789 23.75 38.32 -21.65
C ALA A 789 22.26 38.61 -21.82
N TYR A 790 21.38 37.81 -21.15
CA TYR A 790 19.91 38.01 -21.17
C TYR A 790 19.54 39.29 -20.40
N PHE A 791 20.03 39.44 -19.18
CA PHE A 791 19.68 40.54 -18.30
C PHE A 791 20.41 41.88 -18.67
N ASP A 792 21.39 41.84 -19.60
CA ASP A 792 21.90 43.06 -20.24
C ASP A 792 20.87 43.69 -21.21
N ASP A 793 20.00 42.85 -21.82
CA ASP A 793 18.97 43.26 -22.79
C ASP A 793 17.56 43.36 -22.20
N HIS A 794 17.22 42.60 -21.13
CA HIS A 794 15.91 42.49 -20.51
C HIS A 794 15.95 42.64 -18.98
N GLU A 795 14.96 43.35 -18.40
CA GLU A 795 14.89 43.60 -16.94
C GLU A 795 14.33 42.39 -16.13
N ASP A 796 13.54 41.50 -16.76
CA ASP A 796 12.86 40.42 -16.09
C ASP A 796 12.54 39.27 -17.07
N ILE A 797 12.10 38.12 -16.57
CA ILE A 797 11.64 36.97 -17.35
C ILE A 797 10.32 36.48 -16.83
N ASP A 798 9.37 36.22 -17.70
CA ASP A 798 8.10 35.58 -17.32
C ASP A 798 8.31 34.07 -17.13
N ASP A 799 8.28 33.61 -15.89
CA ASP A 799 8.32 32.21 -15.49
C ASP A 799 6.94 31.65 -15.06
N SER A 800 5.87 32.42 -15.32
CA SER A 800 4.50 32.03 -15.04
C SER A 800 4.02 30.86 -15.92
N PRO A 801 2.90 30.22 -15.60
CA PRO A 801 2.29 29.22 -16.47
C PRO A 801 2.04 29.70 -17.91
N ALA A 802 1.86 31.01 -18.15
CA ALA A 802 1.68 31.58 -19.49
C ALA A 802 2.95 31.48 -20.35
N ALA A 803 4.13 31.48 -19.75
CA ALA A 803 5.39 31.27 -20.46
C ALA A 803 5.65 29.81 -20.89
N ARG A 804 4.76 28.90 -20.51
CA ARG A 804 4.73 27.51 -20.92
C ARG A 804 3.89 27.27 -22.18
N GLY A 805 3.31 28.30 -22.75
CA GLY A 805 2.42 28.20 -23.91
C GLY A 805 3.06 27.39 -25.06
N PRO A 806 2.26 26.61 -25.82
CA PRO A 806 2.76 25.81 -26.93
C PRO A 806 3.40 26.66 -28.05
N GLU A 807 3.06 27.92 -28.15
CA GLU A 807 3.59 28.91 -29.10
C GLU A 807 5.05 29.28 -28.78
N LEU A 808 5.47 29.17 -27.53
CA LEU A 808 6.85 29.44 -27.07
C LEU A 808 7.75 28.20 -27.12
N PHE A 809 7.18 27.04 -27.47
CA PHE A 809 7.93 25.79 -27.58
C PHE A 809 7.93 25.23 -28.99
N ARG A 810 9.10 25.28 -29.65
CA ARG A 810 9.28 24.83 -31.03
C ARG A 810 10.02 23.49 -31.06
N VAL A 811 9.59 22.59 -31.95
CA VAL A 811 10.17 21.25 -32.11
C VAL A 811 10.32 20.90 -33.59
N THR A 812 11.50 20.43 -33.97
CA THR A 812 11.76 19.78 -35.25
C THR A 812 12.09 18.31 -35.01
N ALA A 813 11.17 17.42 -35.44
CA ALA A 813 11.26 15.98 -35.12
C ALA A 813 12.29 15.20 -35.98
N ALA A 814 12.71 15.75 -37.09
CA ALA A 814 13.73 15.15 -37.97
C ALA A 814 14.55 16.28 -38.62
N PRO A 815 15.50 16.88 -37.90
CA PRO A 815 16.34 17.92 -38.48
C PRO A 815 17.17 17.42 -39.68
N ASP A 816 17.31 18.25 -40.72
CA ASP A 816 18.08 17.92 -41.92
C ASP A 816 19.60 17.95 -41.67
N VAL A 817 20.04 18.23 -40.46
CA VAL A 817 21.43 18.28 -40.03
C VAL A 817 21.76 17.16 -39.03
N ALA A 818 23.04 16.81 -38.95
CA ALA A 818 23.49 15.85 -37.94
C ALA A 818 23.37 16.49 -36.53
N ALA A 819 23.11 15.65 -35.51
CA ALA A 819 23.11 16.10 -34.14
C ALA A 819 24.47 16.74 -33.78
N PRO A 820 24.47 17.90 -33.08
CA PRO A 820 25.71 18.58 -32.69
C PRO A 820 26.49 17.85 -31.60
N LEU A 821 25.90 16.84 -31.01
CA LEU A 821 26.39 16.08 -29.85
C LEU A 821 26.39 14.56 -30.15
N GLU A 822 27.20 13.82 -29.40
CA GLU A 822 27.16 12.34 -29.42
C GLU A 822 25.92 11.85 -28.66
N LEU A 823 25.04 11.10 -29.34
CA LEU A 823 23.77 10.58 -28.80
C LEU A 823 23.83 9.06 -28.65
N ALA A 824 22.90 8.50 -27.84
CA ALA A 824 22.76 7.05 -27.63
C ALA A 824 22.35 6.30 -28.89
N GLY A 825 21.64 6.98 -29.82
CA GLY A 825 21.21 6.43 -31.11
C GLY A 825 20.96 7.49 -32.16
N PRO A 826 20.41 7.07 -33.33
CA PRO A 826 20.24 8.00 -34.45
C PRO A 826 19.01 8.90 -34.36
N ARG A 827 18.07 8.62 -33.42
CA ARG A 827 16.79 9.35 -33.31
C ARG A 827 16.91 10.53 -32.35
N TRP A 828 16.58 11.72 -32.81
CA TRP A 828 16.60 12.91 -31.98
C TRP A 828 15.66 14.01 -32.45
N TRP A 829 15.29 14.90 -31.52
CA TRP A 829 14.57 16.11 -31.82
C TRP A 829 15.44 17.33 -31.55
N ALA A 830 15.33 18.36 -32.43
CA ALA A 830 15.78 19.70 -32.11
C ALA A 830 14.65 20.45 -31.43
N VAL A 831 14.91 21.10 -30.31
CA VAL A 831 13.90 21.84 -29.55
C VAL A 831 14.42 23.20 -29.13
N ARG A 832 13.51 24.19 -29.12
CA ARG A 832 13.77 25.52 -28.62
C ARG A 832 12.63 25.96 -27.71
N GLN A 833 12.95 26.35 -26.49
CA GLN A 833 12.06 27.05 -25.59
C GLN A 833 12.39 28.55 -25.65
N VAL A 834 11.46 29.34 -26.15
CA VAL A 834 11.59 30.79 -26.18
C VAL A 834 11.39 31.33 -24.78
N LEU A 835 12.29 32.23 -24.36
CA LEU A 835 12.14 32.97 -23.10
C LEU A 835 11.16 34.12 -23.33
N LYS A 836 10.17 34.22 -22.46
CA LYS A 836 9.18 35.29 -22.57
C LYS A 836 9.63 36.49 -21.76
N ASP A 837 10.04 37.54 -22.47
CA ASP A 837 10.45 38.81 -21.89
C ASP A 837 9.24 39.75 -21.70
N PRO A 838 9.35 40.77 -20.82
CA PRO A 838 8.28 41.75 -20.60
C PRO A 838 7.96 42.62 -21.79
N ASP A 839 8.96 42.85 -22.70
CA ASP A 839 8.86 43.70 -23.86
C ASP A 839 8.20 42.97 -25.05
N GLY A 840 8.23 41.62 -25.02
CA GLY A 840 7.64 40.78 -26.07
C GLY A 840 8.50 40.63 -27.32
N ASP A 841 9.79 40.83 -27.21
CA ASP A 841 10.75 40.70 -28.31
C ASP A 841 10.98 39.25 -28.72
N LEU A 842 10.90 38.30 -27.75
CA LEU A 842 10.95 36.85 -27.94
C LEU A 842 12.20 36.37 -28.72
N ASP A 843 13.30 37.06 -28.61
CA ASP A 843 14.52 36.84 -29.37
C ASP A 843 15.46 35.84 -28.69
N HIS A 844 15.39 35.73 -27.36
CA HIS A 844 16.17 34.76 -26.59
C HIS A 844 15.42 33.42 -26.39
N GLY A 845 16.17 32.34 -26.29
CA GLY A 845 15.63 31.03 -26.05
C GLY A 845 16.68 29.97 -25.72
N ILE A 846 16.26 28.90 -25.10
CA ILE A 846 17.09 27.73 -24.77
C ILE A 846 17.00 26.71 -25.91
N ASN A 847 18.12 26.44 -26.61
CA ASN A 847 18.23 25.48 -27.69
C ASN A 847 18.76 24.14 -27.15
N ALA A 848 18.06 23.05 -27.43
CA ALA A 848 18.44 21.75 -26.90
C ALA A 848 18.21 20.60 -27.89
N VAL A 849 18.94 19.53 -27.69
CA VAL A 849 18.73 18.22 -28.34
C VAL A 849 18.01 17.29 -27.39
N VAL A 850 16.98 16.61 -27.88
CA VAL A 850 16.29 15.52 -27.17
C VAL A 850 16.76 14.19 -27.75
N ASP A 851 17.47 13.39 -26.98
CA ASP A 851 17.91 12.05 -27.35
C ASP A 851 16.76 11.06 -27.14
N LEU A 852 16.14 10.63 -28.25
CA LEU A 852 14.94 9.76 -28.19
C LEU A 852 15.28 8.34 -27.72
N ASP A 853 16.42 7.82 -28.15
CA ASP A 853 16.86 6.48 -27.79
C ASP A 853 17.22 6.42 -26.29
N ALA A 854 17.94 7.42 -25.79
CA ALA A 854 18.22 7.56 -24.36
C ALA A 854 16.93 7.81 -23.54
N SER A 855 15.96 8.56 -24.09
CA SER A 855 14.68 8.82 -23.42
C SER A 855 13.84 7.56 -23.25
N ASP A 856 13.80 6.69 -24.28
CA ASP A 856 13.12 5.41 -24.21
C ASP A 856 13.79 4.47 -23.18
N GLU A 857 15.10 4.52 -23.05
CA GLU A 857 15.84 3.74 -22.05
C GLU A 857 15.63 4.28 -20.64
N ALA A 858 15.61 5.60 -20.48
CA ALA A 858 15.48 6.26 -19.19
C ALA A 858 14.05 6.33 -18.65
N GLY A 859 13.02 6.22 -19.53
CA GLY A 859 11.60 6.40 -19.19
C GLY A 859 11.22 7.88 -18.89
N HIS A 860 12.06 8.84 -19.30
CA HIS A 860 11.81 10.27 -19.20
C HIS A 860 12.62 11.02 -20.27
N PRO A 861 12.23 12.28 -20.65
CA PRO A 861 12.97 13.03 -21.64
C PRO A 861 14.44 13.25 -21.26
N VAL A 862 15.36 12.83 -22.11
CA VAL A 862 16.79 13.11 -21.98
C VAL A 862 17.12 14.30 -22.88
N ILE A 863 17.35 15.45 -22.25
CA ILE A 863 17.51 16.74 -22.91
C ILE A 863 18.91 17.27 -22.62
N ARG A 864 19.63 17.64 -23.68
CA ARG A 864 20.95 18.25 -23.61
C ARG A 864 20.91 19.66 -24.22
N VAL A 865 21.15 20.68 -23.43
CA VAL A 865 21.16 22.07 -23.88
C VAL A 865 22.45 22.35 -24.65
N VAL A 866 22.32 22.92 -25.83
CA VAL A 866 23.44 23.24 -26.73
C VAL A 866 23.83 24.70 -26.61
N SER A 867 22.85 25.60 -26.58
CA SER A 867 23.10 27.05 -26.48
C SER A 867 21.89 27.79 -25.89
N VAL A 868 22.13 29.00 -25.41
CA VAL A 868 21.09 29.94 -24.98
C VAL A 868 21.27 31.23 -25.80
N GLY A 869 20.16 31.82 -26.28
CA GLY A 869 20.16 33.04 -27.10
C GLY A 869 19.42 32.82 -28.44
N ALA A 870 20.03 33.17 -29.58
CA ALA A 870 19.40 33.06 -30.91
C ALA A 870 19.13 31.60 -31.33
N PRO A 871 18.20 31.33 -32.26
CA PRO A 871 17.94 29.98 -32.80
C PRO A 871 19.18 29.38 -33.47
N GLU A 872 19.40 28.09 -33.28
CA GLU A 872 20.49 27.37 -33.96
C GLU A 872 20.23 27.23 -35.46
N SER A 873 21.29 27.52 -36.24
CA SER A 873 21.18 27.46 -37.68
C SER A 873 21.01 26.04 -38.20
N GLY A 874 20.05 25.82 -39.14
CA GLY A 874 19.78 24.52 -39.74
C GLY A 874 18.85 23.61 -38.94
N TRP A 875 18.37 24.03 -37.79
CA TRP A 875 17.44 23.22 -37.00
C TRP A 875 15.96 23.34 -37.45
N GLY A 876 15.63 24.38 -38.23
CA GLY A 876 14.26 24.63 -38.68
C GLY A 876 13.33 25.06 -37.57
N LEU A 877 13.84 25.72 -36.52
CA LEU A 877 13.12 26.16 -35.30
C LEU A 877 12.74 27.65 -35.41
#